data_c36c51dce402130e8f2e882be66780b9
#
_entry.id   c36c51dce402130e8f2e882be66780b9
#
_cell.length_a   1.000
_cell.length_b   1.000
_cell.length_c   1.000
_cell.angle_alpha   90.00
_cell.angle_beta   90.00
_cell.angle_gamma   90.00
#
_symmetry.space_group_name_H-M   'P 1'
#
loop_
_entity.id
_entity.type
_entity.pdbx_description
1 polymer ?
#
loop_
_entity_poly.entity_id
_entity_poly.type
_entity_poly.pdbx_seq_one_letter_code
_entity_poly.pdbx_strand_id
1 'polypeptide(L)'
;MSVPYPTLPETIAILSEIWNTNAVIPGNEYVLERIHTYVKTQLPQSIKNYQTAHTERETRKQSLALIADEITETFLNKTKYFYSPHSELYFTYNNQVRYSLINEDEIHHRILAFTSSAPSALGASASASAAPSAVGASASSAVCPNKSTNQSTNQSTNQSTNQSTNGATASAVGCASASTSATISTSISTIISTSIKYKIKNRIIKSIQSRDILSSIPESRTIQNVIGHIYPALFRTRDHAKYFLTILGDVLLKKTAPLIYFVPLIAKEFIKDLGGECYGLLGSTANSFNTAFKFKYYEHQYNDCRVVDIHVPIAAAAAAVASDTPSTFSRNTGLRLSHMPELKSAVIDLFCVSAHYSHRFGSADDFLRLHCKTSEVATHAWFLRDRTEQQIILEFVNYATEPASSNHEISMTNMLYLWKMYLSEFRLPSMFFAATLRSKLIECVCDTAGGMPAADVFPNRTSKYLPVVSQFRQFWSEYCFTDDREIELEIDELSTLFNEYSTAAAATVSDATLIGMLRHFYPDIIIEDDKYILNVGCKLWDKNSEINDYLEEFKQQCLVNNHSFPQPLYNAYEYYCVRCYSTAKRRIISKRYFEKYFMEEYANYLDENGMITIKWWIVDEETNTPKHDYHADDSDDDDEHTLS
;
A
#
# COMPACT_ATOMS: atom_id res chain seq x y z
N MET A 1 -11.58 -56.06 0.42
CA MET A 1 -11.44 -57.52 0.45
C MET A 1 -11.41 -57.99 -0.99
N SER A 2 -10.29 -58.55 -1.48
CA SER A 2 -10.19 -59.16 -2.80
C SER A 2 -10.88 -60.52 -2.73
N VAL A 3 -11.90 -60.72 -3.56
CA VAL A 3 -12.51 -62.01 -3.74
C VAL A 3 -11.41 -62.98 -4.25
N PRO A 4 -11.15 -64.11 -3.59
CA PRO A 4 -10.12 -65.01 -4.05
C PRO A 4 -10.48 -65.53 -5.46
N TYR A 5 -9.51 -65.49 -6.35
CA TYR A 5 -9.69 -66.03 -7.71
C TYR A 5 -9.96 -67.51 -7.65
N PRO A 6 -10.98 -68.05 -8.40
CA PRO A 6 -11.25 -69.47 -8.45
C PRO A 6 -10.01 -70.21 -8.99
N THR A 7 -9.64 -71.29 -8.32
CA THR A 7 -8.48 -72.08 -8.74
C THR A 7 -8.84 -72.97 -9.93
N LEU A 8 -7.83 -73.37 -10.72
CA LEU A 8 -8.04 -74.28 -11.86
C LEU A 8 -8.71 -75.56 -11.44
N PRO A 9 -8.34 -76.19 -10.30
CA PRO A 9 -9.03 -77.41 -9.81
C PRO A 9 -10.53 -77.22 -9.52
N GLU A 10 -10.90 -76.08 -8.92
CA GLU A 10 -12.31 -75.72 -8.65
C GLU A 10 -13.10 -75.55 -9.95
N THR A 11 -12.51 -74.85 -10.94
CA THR A 11 -13.15 -74.70 -12.25
C THR A 11 -13.34 -76.03 -12.97
N ILE A 12 -12.34 -76.90 -12.94
CA ILE A 12 -12.44 -78.24 -13.51
C ILE A 12 -13.49 -79.09 -12.76
N ALA A 13 -13.56 -78.97 -11.44
CA ALA A 13 -14.57 -79.69 -10.63
C ALA A 13 -16.00 -79.29 -11.04
N ILE A 14 -16.27 -77.94 -11.20
CA ILE A 14 -17.57 -77.43 -11.64
C ILE A 14 -17.93 -77.95 -13.04
N LEU A 15 -17.00 -77.92 -13.99
CA LEU A 15 -17.23 -78.39 -15.36
C LEU A 15 -17.47 -79.93 -15.37
N SER A 16 -16.74 -80.67 -14.53
CA SER A 16 -16.90 -82.16 -14.38
C SER A 16 -18.24 -82.48 -13.74
N GLU A 17 -18.68 -81.70 -12.76
CA GLU A 17 -20.00 -81.89 -12.14
C GLU A 17 -21.12 -81.61 -13.14
N ILE A 18 -21.07 -80.52 -13.92
CA ILE A 18 -22.06 -80.26 -14.96
C ILE A 18 -22.09 -81.37 -16.00
N TRP A 19 -20.93 -81.90 -16.44
CA TRP A 19 -20.81 -82.96 -17.37
C TRP A 19 -21.41 -84.25 -16.83
N ASN A 20 -21.01 -84.69 -15.64
CA ASN A 20 -21.44 -85.94 -15.01
C ASN A 20 -22.93 -85.94 -14.69
N THR A 21 -23.47 -84.79 -14.23
CA THR A 21 -24.92 -84.67 -13.97
C THR A 21 -25.75 -84.94 -15.22
N ASN A 22 -25.29 -84.41 -16.37
CA ASN A 22 -26.01 -84.57 -17.63
C ASN A 22 -25.72 -85.95 -18.31
N ALA A 23 -24.58 -86.58 -18.00
CA ALA A 23 -24.22 -87.90 -18.58
C ALA A 23 -25.04 -89.04 -18.01
N VAL A 24 -25.61 -88.93 -16.81
CA VAL A 24 -26.43 -89.94 -16.14
C VAL A 24 -27.89 -89.97 -16.63
N ILE A 25 -28.34 -88.88 -17.28
CA ILE A 25 -29.73 -88.74 -17.73
C ILE A 25 -29.90 -89.40 -19.12
N PRO A 26 -30.70 -90.45 -19.30
CA PRO A 26 -30.92 -91.05 -20.60
C PRO A 26 -31.56 -90.07 -21.60
N GLY A 27 -30.99 -90.00 -22.80
CA GLY A 27 -31.46 -89.04 -23.85
C GLY A 27 -30.81 -87.67 -23.86
N ASN A 28 -29.87 -87.37 -22.95
CA ASN A 28 -29.18 -86.11 -22.85
C ASN A 28 -27.90 -85.99 -23.73
N GLU A 29 -27.68 -86.94 -24.63
CA GLU A 29 -26.53 -86.92 -25.56
C GLU A 29 -26.39 -85.58 -26.29
N TYR A 30 -27.52 -85.03 -26.73
CA TYR A 30 -27.55 -83.66 -27.35
C TYR A 30 -27.04 -82.55 -26.43
N VAL A 31 -27.35 -82.65 -25.12
CA VAL A 31 -26.89 -81.66 -24.15
C VAL A 31 -25.37 -81.76 -23.96
N LEU A 32 -24.84 -82.96 -23.88
CA LEU A 32 -23.40 -83.18 -23.77
C LEU A 32 -22.62 -82.70 -24.99
N GLU A 33 -23.15 -83.00 -26.21
CA GLU A 33 -22.56 -82.49 -27.44
C GLU A 33 -22.56 -80.92 -27.49
N ARG A 34 -23.62 -80.33 -26.98
CA ARG A 34 -23.73 -78.86 -26.91
C ARG A 34 -22.76 -78.24 -25.87
N ILE A 35 -22.60 -78.90 -24.70
CA ILE A 35 -21.59 -78.47 -23.70
C ILE A 35 -20.19 -78.60 -24.30
N HIS A 36 -19.88 -79.73 -24.96
CA HIS A 36 -18.58 -79.91 -25.60
C HIS A 36 -18.29 -78.86 -26.67
N THR A 37 -19.25 -78.59 -27.52
CA THR A 37 -19.13 -77.58 -28.54
C THR A 37 -18.97 -76.20 -27.95
N TYR A 38 -19.71 -75.87 -26.88
CA TYR A 38 -19.57 -74.60 -26.16
C TYR A 38 -18.17 -74.41 -25.56
N VAL A 39 -17.70 -75.45 -24.81
CA VAL A 39 -16.37 -75.39 -24.16
C VAL A 39 -15.25 -75.38 -25.18
N LYS A 40 -15.38 -76.10 -26.29
CA LYS A 40 -14.34 -76.21 -27.34
C LYS A 40 -14.26 -74.99 -28.24
N THR A 41 -15.39 -74.30 -28.54
CA THR A 41 -15.44 -73.27 -29.58
C THR A 41 -15.89 -71.88 -29.02
N GLN A 42 -16.97 -71.84 -28.25
CA GLN A 42 -17.56 -70.55 -27.82
C GLN A 42 -16.86 -70.02 -26.59
N LEU A 43 -16.47 -70.85 -25.62
CA LEU A 43 -15.81 -70.37 -24.41
C LEU A 43 -14.43 -69.72 -24.70
N PRO A 44 -13.52 -70.30 -25.49
CA PRO A 44 -12.26 -69.71 -25.85
C PRO A 44 -12.45 -68.34 -26.59
N GLN A 45 -13.43 -68.32 -27.48
CA GLN A 45 -13.74 -67.05 -28.21
C GLN A 45 -14.30 -66.00 -27.28
N SER A 46 -15.16 -66.37 -26.33
CA SER A 46 -15.68 -65.45 -25.32
C SER A 46 -14.57 -64.90 -24.42
N ILE A 47 -13.66 -65.75 -23.95
CA ILE A 47 -12.50 -65.34 -23.14
C ILE A 47 -11.62 -64.35 -23.92
N LYS A 48 -11.33 -64.62 -25.19
CA LYS A 48 -10.55 -63.74 -26.06
C LYS A 48 -11.24 -62.42 -26.23
N ASN A 49 -12.55 -62.39 -26.44
CA ASN A 49 -13.34 -61.18 -26.57
C ASN A 49 -13.30 -60.33 -25.27
N TYR A 50 -13.41 -60.99 -24.08
CA TYR A 50 -13.28 -60.30 -22.78
C TYR A 50 -11.88 -59.73 -22.57
N GLN A 51 -10.84 -60.49 -22.91
CA GLN A 51 -9.45 -60.02 -22.82
C GLN A 51 -9.20 -58.80 -23.73
N THR A 52 -9.67 -58.89 -24.99
CA THR A 52 -9.56 -57.77 -25.93
C THR A 52 -10.33 -56.56 -25.43
N ALA A 53 -11.57 -56.71 -25.00
CA ALA A 53 -12.37 -55.62 -24.46
C ALA A 53 -11.76 -55.04 -23.17
N HIS A 54 -11.12 -55.87 -22.33
CA HIS A 54 -10.41 -55.37 -21.14
C HIS A 54 -9.17 -54.58 -21.51
N THR A 55 -8.33 -55.10 -22.40
CA THR A 55 -7.12 -54.37 -22.87
C THR A 55 -7.47 -53.07 -23.59
N GLU A 56 -8.49 -53.05 -24.42
CA GLU A 56 -9.00 -51.83 -25.05
C GLU A 56 -9.49 -50.78 -24.04
N ARG A 57 -10.19 -51.22 -22.98
CA ARG A 57 -10.63 -50.30 -21.89
C ARG A 57 -9.44 -49.72 -21.14
N GLU A 58 -8.44 -50.51 -20.78
CA GLU A 58 -7.25 -50.06 -20.08
C GLU A 58 -6.40 -49.12 -20.97
N THR A 59 -6.20 -49.48 -22.24
CA THR A 59 -5.49 -48.63 -23.20
C THR A 59 -6.22 -47.27 -23.38
N ARG A 60 -7.55 -47.30 -23.50
CA ARG A 60 -8.35 -46.08 -23.60
C ARG A 60 -8.28 -45.25 -22.32
N LYS A 61 -8.29 -45.88 -21.14
CA LYS A 61 -8.15 -45.22 -19.84
C LYS A 61 -6.78 -44.53 -19.73
N GLN A 62 -5.71 -45.20 -20.12
CA GLN A 62 -4.36 -44.66 -20.11
C GLN A 62 -4.21 -43.49 -21.08
N SER A 63 -4.71 -43.61 -22.31
CA SER A 63 -4.66 -42.53 -23.29
C SER A 63 -5.44 -41.29 -22.84
N LEU A 64 -6.61 -41.47 -22.21
CA LEU A 64 -7.40 -40.37 -21.66
C LEU A 64 -6.71 -39.71 -20.45
N ALA A 65 -5.95 -40.46 -19.65
CA ALA A 65 -5.16 -39.91 -18.56
C ALA A 65 -4.01 -39.02 -19.09
N LEU A 66 -3.29 -39.50 -20.11
CA LEU A 66 -2.23 -38.73 -20.77
C LEU A 66 -2.75 -37.44 -21.40
N ILE A 67 -3.89 -37.50 -22.11
CA ILE A 67 -4.53 -36.28 -22.66
C ILE A 67 -4.93 -35.31 -21.54
N ALA A 68 -5.49 -35.82 -20.44
CA ALA A 68 -5.86 -34.97 -19.31
C ALA A 68 -4.64 -34.30 -18.67
N ASP A 69 -3.50 -35.00 -18.59
CA ASP A 69 -2.25 -34.47 -18.09
C ASP A 69 -1.70 -33.37 -19.01
N GLU A 70 -1.65 -33.62 -20.30
CA GLU A 70 -1.21 -32.65 -21.32
C GLU A 70 -2.07 -31.38 -21.33
N ILE A 71 -3.40 -31.50 -21.28
CA ILE A 71 -4.32 -30.37 -21.20
C ILE A 71 -4.07 -29.57 -19.91
N THR A 72 -3.91 -30.27 -18.78
CA THR A 72 -3.65 -29.63 -17.48
C THR A 72 -2.34 -28.84 -17.51
N GLU A 73 -1.26 -29.44 -17.99
CA GLU A 73 0.05 -28.81 -18.08
C GLU A 73 0.04 -27.62 -19.05
N THR A 74 -0.55 -27.79 -20.24
CA THR A 74 -0.66 -26.72 -21.23
C THR A 74 -1.46 -25.54 -20.71
N PHE A 75 -2.55 -25.78 -20.01
CA PHE A 75 -3.33 -24.71 -19.36
C PHE A 75 -2.52 -23.97 -18.32
N LEU A 76 -1.86 -24.70 -17.41
CA LEU A 76 -1.08 -24.13 -16.31
C LEU A 76 0.18 -23.40 -16.78
N ASN A 77 0.74 -23.77 -17.95
CA ASN A 77 1.87 -23.08 -18.55
C ASN A 77 1.46 -21.79 -19.27
N LYS A 78 0.24 -21.74 -19.86
CA LYS A 78 -0.31 -20.55 -20.49
C LYS A 78 -0.84 -19.52 -19.52
N THR A 79 -1.18 -19.93 -18.30
CA THR A 79 -1.85 -19.09 -17.30
C THR A 79 -1.07 -19.07 -16.01
N LYS A 80 -0.88 -17.87 -15.45
CA LYS A 80 -0.20 -17.67 -14.18
C LYS A 80 -1.24 -17.43 -13.09
N TYR A 81 -1.83 -18.50 -12.55
CA TYR A 81 -2.75 -18.46 -11.43
C TYR A 81 -2.06 -18.87 -10.14
N PHE A 82 -2.46 -18.19 -9.06
CA PHE A 82 -1.97 -18.41 -7.71
C PHE A 82 -3.16 -18.45 -6.74
N TYR A 83 -2.92 -18.97 -5.55
CA TYR A 83 -3.93 -19.10 -4.50
C TYR A 83 -3.35 -18.69 -3.16
N SER A 84 -4.18 -18.08 -2.32
CA SER A 84 -3.85 -17.86 -0.92
C SER A 84 -4.66 -18.82 -0.05
N PRO A 85 -4.02 -19.79 0.64
CA PRO A 85 -4.73 -20.79 1.43
C PRO A 85 -5.43 -20.21 2.68
N HIS A 86 -5.02 -19.03 3.14
CA HIS A 86 -5.58 -18.42 4.34
C HIS A 86 -6.82 -17.56 4.06
N SER A 87 -6.88 -16.90 2.93
CA SER A 87 -8.02 -16.09 2.51
C SER A 87 -8.94 -16.78 1.52
N GLU A 88 -8.54 -17.96 1.04
CA GLU A 88 -9.23 -18.73 0.00
C GLU A 88 -9.43 -17.95 -1.31
N LEU A 89 -8.58 -16.94 -1.56
CA LEU A 89 -8.65 -16.08 -2.73
C LEU A 89 -7.72 -16.58 -3.84
N TYR A 90 -8.21 -16.43 -5.08
CA TYR A 90 -7.44 -16.72 -6.28
C TYR A 90 -6.89 -15.43 -6.88
N PHE A 91 -5.70 -15.54 -7.46
CA PHE A 91 -4.99 -14.44 -8.10
C PHE A 91 -4.53 -14.84 -9.50
N THR A 92 -4.48 -13.87 -10.38
CA THR A 92 -3.90 -14.02 -11.72
C THR A 92 -2.82 -12.99 -11.94
N TYR A 93 -1.78 -13.36 -12.67
CA TYR A 93 -0.79 -12.43 -13.18
C TYR A 93 -1.11 -12.10 -14.62
N ASN A 94 -1.46 -10.84 -14.88
CA ASN A 94 -1.99 -10.40 -16.17
C ASN A 94 -0.89 -9.90 -17.12
N ASN A 95 -1.25 -9.66 -18.38
CA ASN A 95 -0.35 -9.10 -19.41
C ASN A 95 0.10 -7.66 -19.12
N GLN A 96 -0.54 -6.98 -18.17
CA GLN A 96 -0.15 -5.65 -17.68
C GLN A 96 0.97 -5.72 -16.63
N VAL A 97 1.54 -6.92 -16.40
CA VAL A 97 2.64 -7.16 -15.47
C VAL A 97 2.24 -6.90 -14.01
N ARG A 98 0.97 -7.22 -13.68
CA ARG A 98 0.37 -7.01 -12.36
C ARG A 98 -0.37 -8.25 -11.86
N TYR A 99 -0.34 -8.43 -10.55
CA TYR A 99 -1.21 -9.38 -9.87
C TYR A 99 -2.59 -8.77 -9.63
N SER A 100 -3.64 -9.53 -9.87
CA SER A 100 -5.02 -9.11 -9.64
C SER A 100 -5.86 -10.26 -9.09
N LEU A 101 -6.89 -9.92 -8.33
CA LEU A 101 -7.88 -10.89 -7.87
C LEU A 101 -8.66 -11.45 -9.07
N ILE A 102 -9.03 -12.71 -8.97
CA ILE A 102 -9.89 -13.40 -9.93
C ILE A 102 -10.85 -14.31 -9.18
N ASN A 103 -12.09 -14.38 -9.62
CA ASN A 103 -13.09 -15.27 -9.05
C ASN A 103 -12.87 -16.71 -9.53
N GLU A 104 -13.17 -17.68 -8.67
CA GLU A 104 -13.08 -19.10 -9.00
C GLU A 104 -13.96 -19.45 -10.21
N ASP A 105 -15.17 -18.88 -10.31
CA ASP A 105 -16.08 -19.09 -11.44
C ASP A 105 -15.46 -18.62 -12.76
N GLU A 106 -14.72 -17.53 -12.77
CA GLU A 106 -14.02 -17.07 -13.97
C GLU A 106 -12.91 -18.04 -14.37
N ILE A 107 -12.18 -18.59 -13.41
CA ILE A 107 -11.19 -19.64 -13.67
C ILE A 107 -11.89 -20.86 -14.25
N HIS A 108 -13.03 -21.29 -13.68
CA HIS A 108 -13.83 -22.38 -14.21
C HIS A 108 -14.28 -22.12 -15.66
N HIS A 109 -14.76 -20.93 -15.97
CA HIS A 109 -15.13 -20.53 -17.33
C HIS A 109 -13.96 -20.63 -18.30
N ARG A 110 -12.78 -20.14 -17.90
CA ARG A 110 -11.56 -20.20 -18.72
C ARG A 110 -11.09 -21.64 -18.93
N ILE A 111 -11.19 -22.51 -17.92
CA ILE A 111 -10.88 -23.96 -18.03
C ILE A 111 -11.83 -24.61 -19.03
N LEU A 112 -13.14 -24.34 -18.92
CA LEU A 112 -14.15 -24.92 -19.82
C LEU A 112 -13.95 -24.45 -21.28
N ALA A 113 -13.68 -23.17 -21.48
CA ALA A 113 -13.38 -22.62 -22.81
C ALA A 113 -12.12 -23.29 -23.40
N PHE A 114 -11.06 -23.42 -22.59
CA PHE A 114 -9.81 -24.05 -23.01
C PHE A 114 -10.00 -25.53 -23.34
N THR A 115 -10.69 -26.29 -22.50
CA THR A 115 -10.96 -27.72 -22.74
C THR A 115 -11.89 -27.96 -23.93
N SER A 116 -12.69 -26.97 -24.32
CA SER A 116 -13.57 -27.04 -25.49
C SER A 116 -12.83 -26.71 -26.79
N SER A 117 -11.78 -25.89 -26.74
CA SER A 117 -10.93 -25.50 -27.88
C SER A 117 -9.68 -26.38 -28.05
N ALA A 118 -9.30 -27.15 -27.04
CA ALA A 118 -8.08 -27.95 -27.03
C ALA A 118 -7.94 -29.00 -28.17
N PRO A 119 -9.00 -29.62 -28.72
CA PRO A 119 -8.86 -30.58 -29.82
C PRO A 119 -8.22 -30.00 -31.09
N SER A 120 -8.39 -28.70 -31.33
CA SER A 120 -7.84 -28.02 -32.52
C SER A 120 -6.34 -27.71 -32.39
N ALA A 121 -5.83 -27.55 -31.18
CA ALA A 121 -4.44 -27.16 -30.91
C ALA A 121 -3.48 -28.37 -30.83
N LEU A 122 -3.97 -29.52 -30.36
CA LEU A 122 -3.18 -30.74 -30.25
C LEU A 122 -2.91 -31.40 -31.61
N GLY A 123 -3.78 -31.20 -32.62
CA GLY A 123 -3.57 -31.68 -33.98
C GLY A 123 -2.47 -30.92 -34.75
N ALA A 124 -2.15 -29.70 -34.35
CA ALA A 124 -1.16 -28.88 -35.05
C ALA A 124 0.29 -29.11 -34.56
N SER A 125 0.49 -29.61 -33.33
CA SER A 125 1.84 -29.88 -32.81
C SER A 125 2.40 -31.26 -33.18
N ALA A 126 1.51 -32.21 -33.50
CA ALA A 126 1.93 -33.58 -33.91
C ALA A 126 2.47 -33.63 -35.36
N SER A 127 2.22 -32.62 -36.19
CA SER A 127 2.69 -32.56 -37.57
C SER A 127 4.09 -31.90 -37.74
N ALA A 128 4.68 -31.36 -36.68
CA ALA A 128 5.95 -30.65 -36.74
C ALA A 128 7.19 -31.47 -36.31
N SER A 129 7.01 -32.74 -35.84
CA SER A 129 8.12 -33.53 -35.29
C SER A 129 8.58 -34.73 -36.15
N ALA A 130 8.22 -34.77 -37.45
CA ALA A 130 8.69 -35.81 -38.36
C ALA A 130 9.54 -35.24 -39.49
N ALA A 131 10.79 -34.90 -39.22
CA ALA A 131 11.84 -34.78 -40.23
C ALA A 131 13.10 -35.53 -39.76
N PRO A 132 13.67 -36.39 -40.60
CA PRO A 132 14.76 -37.26 -40.17
C PRO A 132 16.11 -36.54 -40.12
N SER A 133 16.86 -36.86 -39.09
CA SER A 133 18.24 -36.41 -38.88
C SER A 133 19.15 -36.98 -39.96
N ALA A 134 19.84 -36.11 -40.68
CA ALA A 134 21.02 -36.47 -41.46
C ALA A 134 22.28 -35.99 -40.72
N VAL A 135 23.13 -36.93 -40.49
CA VAL A 135 24.45 -36.81 -39.85
C VAL A 135 25.40 -36.08 -40.79
N GLY A 136 26.18 -35.15 -40.27
CA GLY A 136 27.29 -34.55 -40.99
C GLY A 136 28.19 -33.72 -40.05
N ALA A 137 29.38 -34.22 -39.85
CA ALA A 137 30.39 -33.74 -38.93
C ALA A 137 31.20 -32.56 -39.42
N SER A 138 31.85 -31.93 -38.46
CA SER A 138 33.19 -31.30 -38.43
C SER A 138 33.27 -29.77 -38.43
N ALA A 139 33.76 -29.28 -37.34
CA ALA A 139 35.01 -28.62 -37.00
C ALA A 139 35.14 -27.09 -37.16
N SER A 140 35.49 -26.54 -36.06
CA SER A 140 36.55 -25.54 -35.75
C SER A 140 36.30 -24.05 -35.91
N SER A 141 36.42 -23.44 -34.79
CA SER A 141 37.30 -22.32 -34.37
C SER A 141 36.98 -20.88 -34.79
N ALA A 142 36.86 -20.09 -33.73
CA ALA A 142 37.59 -18.86 -33.44
C ALA A 142 36.95 -17.49 -33.78
N VAL A 143 36.91 -16.67 -32.71
CA VAL A 143 37.24 -15.23 -32.63
C VAL A 143 36.17 -14.19 -32.91
N CYS A 144 35.77 -13.49 -31.83
CA CYS A 144 35.26 -12.11 -31.84
C CYS A 144 36.29 -11.10 -32.37
N PRO A 145 35.96 -9.89 -32.82
CA PRO A 145 35.49 -8.84 -31.94
C PRO A 145 34.59 -7.73 -32.53
N ASN A 146 33.91 -7.02 -31.61
CA ASN A 146 33.48 -5.61 -31.59
C ASN A 146 33.42 -4.74 -32.86
N LYS A 147 32.30 -4.05 -33.06
CA LYS A 147 32.15 -2.57 -32.91
C LYS A 147 30.79 -2.03 -33.38
N SER A 148 30.22 -1.25 -32.52
CA SER A 148 29.35 -0.06 -32.65
C SER A 148 29.15 0.54 -34.06
N THR A 149 27.91 0.95 -34.36
CA THR A 149 27.53 2.37 -34.53
C THR A 149 26.03 2.55 -34.88
N ASN A 150 25.52 3.64 -34.38
CA ASN A 150 24.24 4.30 -34.60
C ASN A 150 23.78 4.44 -36.07
N GLN A 151 22.47 4.42 -36.32
CA GLN A 151 21.73 5.64 -36.68
C GLN A 151 20.25 5.37 -36.95
N SER A 152 19.46 6.27 -36.43
CA SER A 152 18.05 6.59 -36.63
C SER A 152 17.68 6.76 -38.14
N THR A 153 16.41 6.48 -38.46
CA THR A 153 15.52 7.47 -39.07
C THR A 153 14.06 6.99 -39.13
N ASN A 154 13.18 7.91 -38.83
CA ASN A 154 11.72 7.91 -38.99
C ASN A 154 11.27 7.65 -40.44
N GLN A 155 10.09 7.06 -40.61
CA GLN A 155 8.91 7.80 -41.15
C GLN A 155 7.67 6.91 -41.27
N SER A 156 6.60 7.50 -40.82
CA SER A 156 5.17 7.18 -41.01
C SER A 156 4.77 7.08 -42.49
N THR A 157 3.73 6.29 -42.77
CA THR A 157 2.49 6.80 -43.42
C THR A 157 1.36 5.78 -43.42
N ASN A 158 0.18 6.29 -43.12
CA ASN A 158 -1.17 5.71 -43.29
C ASN A 158 -1.47 5.31 -44.75
N GLN A 159 -2.32 4.32 -44.95
CA GLN A 159 -3.67 4.54 -45.51
C GLN A 159 -4.46 3.24 -45.67
N SER A 160 -5.71 3.32 -45.26
CA SER A 160 -6.86 2.47 -45.49
C SER A 160 -7.19 2.34 -47.00
N THR A 161 -7.80 1.23 -47.38
CA THR A 161 -9.08 1.26 -48.12
C THR A 161 -9.73 -0.12 -48.24
N ASN A 162 -11.03 -0.14 -48.05
CA ASN A 162 -12.02 -1.18 -48.36
C ASN A 162 -12.04 -1.53 -49.83
N GLN A 163 -12.41 -2.76 -50.19
CA GLN A 163 -13.65 -3.04 -50.93
C GLN A 163 -13.87 -4.53 -51.19
N SER A 164 -15.11 -4.91 -51.02
CA SER A 164 -15.79 -6.15 -51.41
C SER A 164 -15.80 -6.37 -52.92
N THR A 165 -15.93 -7.63 -53.36
CA THR A 165 -17.04 -8.12 -54.23
C THR A 165 -16.90 -9.60 -54.59
N ASN A 166 -17.97 -10.30 -54.40
CA ASN A 166 -18.67 -11.37 -55.16
C ASN A 166 -17.96 -12.13 -56.30
N GLY A 167 -18.16 -13.47 -56.29
CA GLY A 167 -18.73 -14.08 -57.49
C GLY A 167 -18.18 -15.46 -57.90
N ALA A 168 -19.07 -16.43 -57.80
CA ALA A 168 -19.35 -17.50 -58.79
C ALA A 168 -18.46 -18.78 -58.85
N THR A 169 -19.10 -19.84 -58.45
CA THR A 169 -19.26 -21.19 -59.06
C THR A 169 -18.31 -21.65 -60.17
N ALA A 170 -17.71 -22.83 -59.98
CA ALA A 170 -17.69 -23.91 -60.98
C ALA A 170 -17.29 -25.27 -60.35
N SER A 171 -18.08 -26.29 -60.72
CA SER A 171 -17.89 -27.71 -60.45
C SER A 171 -16.71 -28.30 -61.22
N ALA A 172 -16.04 -29.30 -60.65
CA ALA A 172 -15.68 -30.57 -61.32
C ALA A 172 -14.99 -31.56 -60.39
N VAL A 173 -15.59 -32.66 -60.15
CA VAL A 173 -15.25 -34.08 -60.22
C VAL A 173 -13.74 -34.39 -60.25
N GLY A 174 -13.33 -35.25 -59.28
CA GLY A 174 -12.12 -36.06 -59.44
C GLY A 174 -11.49 -36.64 -58.20
N CYS A 175 -11.82 -37.89 -57.95
CA CYS A 175 -11.03 -38.96 -57.34
C CYS A 175 -10.72 -38.96 -55.83
N ALA A 176 -11.31 -39.95 -55.21
CA ALA A 176 -11.10 -40.51 -53.90
C ALA A 176 -9.65 -41.01 -53.69
N SER A 177 -9.04 -40.57 -52.60
CA SER A 177 -8.14 -41.36 -51.72
C SER A 177 -7.47 -40.45 -50.67
N ALA A 178 -8.22 -40.01 -49.69
CA ALA A 178 -7.68 -39.42 -48.46
C ALA A 178 -8.73 -39.41 -47.33
N SER A 179 -9.33 -40.55 -47.03
CA SER A 179 -10.45 -40.60 -46.09
C SER A 179 -10.18 -41.36 -44.78
N THR A 180 -8.91 -41.60 -44.41
CA THR A 180 -8.62 -42.30 -43.14
C THR A 180 -8.02 -41.41 -42.06
N SER A 181 -7.43 -40.23 -42.39
CA SER A 181 -6.86 -39.34 -41.38
C SER A 181 -7.86 -38.35 -40.78
N ALA A 182 -8.88 -37.95 -41.54
CA ALA A 182 -9.87 -36.96 -41.06
C ALA A 182 -10.91 -37.55 -40.10
N THR A 183 -11.15 -38.86 -40.17
CA THR A 183 -12.10 -39.56 -39.28
C THR A 183 -11.56 -39.75 -37.85
N ILE A 184 -10.24 -39.77 -37.64
CA ILE A 184 -9.63 -39.91 -36.30
C ILE A 184 -9.69 -38.54 -35.57
N SER A 185 -9.52 -37.43 -36.26
CA SER A 185 -9.53 -36.12 -35.62
C SER A 185 -10.93 -35.65 -35.18
N THR A 186 -11.98 -35.99 -35.94
CA THR A 186 -13.37 -35.70 -35.59
C THR A 186 -13.92 -36.59 -34.48
N SER A 187 -13.36 -37.78 -34.27
CA SER A 187 -13.79 -38.69 -33.22
C SER A 187 -13.20 -38.33 -31.83
N ILE A 188 -12.07 -37.64 -31.77
CA ILE A 188 -11.45 -37.22 -30.50
C ILE A 188 -12.20 -36.04 -29.88
N SER A 189 -12.70 -35.09 -30.67
CA SER A 189 -13.42 -33.92 -30.15
C SER A 189 -14.80 -34.27 -29.54
N THR A 190 -15.39 -35.38 -29.93
CA THR A 190 -16.68 -35.86 -29.39
C THR A 190 -16.51 -36.75 -28.14
N ILE A 191 -15.29 -37.16 -27.79
CA ILE A 191 -15.03 -38.21 -26.78
C ILE A 191 -14.70 -37.69 -25.40
N ILE A 192 -14.42 -36.40 -25.24
CA ILE A 192 -14.21 -35.86 -23.88
C ILE A 192 -15.58 -35.73 -23.20
N SER A 193 -15.98 -36.83 -22.53
CA SER A 193 -17.24 -36.84 -21.77
C SER A 193 -17.22 -35.75 -20.69
N THR A 194 -18.39 -35.28 -20.27
CA THR A 194 -18.56 -34.34 -19.17
C THR A 194 -17.81 -34.74 -17.91
N SER A 195 -17.73 -36.06 -17.64
CA SER A 195 -16.97 -36.65 -16.51
C SER A 195 -15.46 -36.38 -16.60
N ILE A 196 -14.88 -36.44 -17.81
CA ILE A 196 -13.45 -36.18 -18.02
C ILE A 196 -13.17 -34.69 -17.89
N LYS A 197 -14.00 -33.83 -18.47
CA LYS A 197 -13.89 -32.36 -18.30
C LYS A 197 -13.92 -31.98 -16.82
N TYR A 198 -14.80 -32.59 -16.04
CA TYR A 198 -14.86 -32.37 -14.59
C TYR A 198 -13.59 -32.83 -13.87
N LYS A 199 -13.02 -33.99 -14.22
CA LYS A 199 -11.75 -34.46 -13.65
C LYS A 199 -10.58 -33.50 -13.98
N ILE A 200 -10.47 -33.03 -15.22
CA ILE A 200 -9.47 -32.07 -15.66
C ILE A 200 -9.63 -30.79 -14.88
N LYS A 201 -10.86 -30.25 -14.77
CA LYS A 201 -11.17 -29.06 -13.99
C LYS A 201 -10.66 -29.17 -12.55
N ASN A 202 -11.07 -30.24 -11.85
CA ASN A 202 -10.67 -30.42 -10.45
C ASN A 202 -9.15 -30.59 -10.28
N ARG A 203 -8.47 -31.18 -11.25
CA ARG A 203 -7.01 -31.32 -11.23
C ARG A 203 -6.31 -29.99 -11.42
N ILE A 204 -6.80 -29.17 -12.35
CA ILE A 204 -6.28 -27.81 -12.58
C ILE A 204 -6.48 -26.97 -11.31
N ILE A 205 -7.68 -26.95 -10.73
CA ILE A 205 -7.97 -26.19 -9.50
C ILE A 205 -7.05 -26.62 -8.36
N LYS A 206 -6.90 -27.93 -8.11
CA LYS A 206 -5.97 -28.43 -7.09
C LYS A 206 -4.53 -28.02 -7.36
N SER A 207 -4.11 -27.99 -8.61
CA SER A 207 -2.78 -27.55 -8.98
C SER A 207 -2.60 -26.03 -8.78
N ILE A 208 -3.64 -25.23 -9.02
CA ILE A 208 -3.63 -23.78 -8.71
C ILE A 208 -3.58 -23.58 -7.19
N GLN A 209 -4.38 -24.33 -6.42
CA GLN A 209 -4.40 -24.24 -4.96
C GLN A 209 -3.05 -24.62 -4.29
N SER A 210 -2.22 -25.39 -4.97
CA SER A 210 -0.85 -25.70 -4.52
C SER A 210 0.17 -24.59 -4.83
N ARG A 211 -0.20 -23.57 -5.61
CA ARG A 211 0.65 -22.44 -5.99
C ARG A 211 0.38 -21.24 -5.09
N ASP A 212 1.06 -21.17 -3.96
CA ASP A 212 0.94 -20.02 -3.06
C ASP A 212 1.42 -18.73 -3.75
N ILE A 213 0.61 -17.68 -3.62
CA ILE A 213 0.93 -16.37 -4.21
C ILE A 213 2.22 -15.75 -3.64
N LEU A 214 2.53 -15.98 -2.37
CA LEU A 214 3.75 -15.49 -1.75
C LEU A 214 5.01 -16.23 -2.20
N SER A 215 4.86 -17.39 -2.81
CA SER A 215 5.95 -18.15 -3.46
C SER A 215 6.14 -17.76 -4.93
N SER A 216 5.34 -16.84 -5.45
CA SER A 216 5.45 -16.37 -6.84
C SER A 216 6.72 -15.59 -7.08
N ILE A 217 7.26 -15.69 -8.31
CA ILE A 217 8.43 -14.90 -8.74
C ILE A 217 7.91 -13.77 -9.63
N PRO A 218 7.89 -12.50 -9.13
CA PRO A 218 7.47 -11.37 -9.92
C PRO A 218 8.43 -11.09 -11.08
N GLU A 219 7.90 -10.58 -12.19
CA GLU A 219 8.72 -10.13 -13.30
C GLU A 219 9.49 -8.85 -12.94
N SER A 220 10.61 -8.61 -13.62
CA SER A 220 11.45 -7.42 -13.37
C SER A 220 10.68 -6.11 -13.49
N ARG A 221 9.69 -6.02 -14.40
CA ARG A 221 8.84 -4.83 -14.55
C ARG A 221 7.97 -4.59 -13.32
N THR A 222 7.35 -5.64 -12.77
CA THR A 222 6.56 -5.55 -11.52
C THR A 222 7.43 -5.05 -10.37
N ILE A 223 8.64 -5.61 -10.23
CA ILE A 223 9.60 -5.20 -9.20
C ILE A 223 9.96 -3.72 -9.35
N GLN A 224 10.26 -3.26 -10.58
CA GLN A 224 10.62 -1.86 -10.82
C GLN A 224 9.43 -0.91 -10.57
N ASN A 225 8.22 -1.31 -10.96
CA ASN A 225 7.01 -0.53 -10.70
C ASN A 225 6.78 -0.37 -9.19
N VAL A 226 6.83 -1.46 -8.41
CA VAL A 226 6.69 -1.40 -6.95
C VAL A 226 7.74 -0.48 -6.33
N ILE A 227 9.02 -0.62 -6.72
CA ILE A 227 10.06 0.27 -6.24
C ILE A 227 9.77 1.72 -6.64
N GLY A 228 9.29 1.98 -7.87
CA GLY A 228 8.95 3.31 -8.35
C GLY A 228 7.82 3.98 -7.58
N HIS A 229 6.85 3.22 -7.05
CA HIS A 229 5.76 3.75 -6.23
C HIS A 229 6.20 4.12 -4.81
N ILE A 230 7.20 3.43 -4.25
CA ILE A 230 7.65 3.68 -2.88
C ILE A 230 8.92 4.55 -2.81
N TYR A 231 9.68 4.68 -3.90
CA TYR A 231 10.84 5.55 -4.03
C TYR A 231 10.61 6.53 -5.19
N PRO A 232 10.80 7.84 -5.01
CA PRO A 232 11.25 8.53 -3.79
C PRO A 232 10.13 8.88 -2.80
N ALA A 233 8.88 8.48 -3.06
CA ALA A 233 7.71 8.95 -2.33
C ALA A 233 7.76 8.65 -0.81
N LEU A 234 8.13 7.42 -0.43
CA LEU A 234 8.22 6.99 0.96
C LEU A 234 9.65 6.90 1.49
N PHE A 235 10.59 6.61 0.62
CA PHE A 235 12.00 6.36 1.00
C PHE A 235 12.95 7.24 0.21
N ARG A 236 14.00 7.72 0.86
CA ARG A 236 15.02 8.58 0.24
C ARG A 236 15.88 7.87 -0.80
N THR A 237 16.13 6.58 -0.60
CA THR A 237 16.98 5.78 -1.47
C THR A 237 16.31 4.48 -1.86
N ARG A 238 16.72 3.92 -2.99
CA ARG A 238 16.26 2.60 -3.42
C ARG A 238 16.64 1.49 -2.45
N ASP A 239 17.75 1.64 -1.74
CA ASP A 239 18.19 0.64 -0.77
C ASP A 239 17.33 0.65 0.49
N HIS A 240 16.89 1.83 0.98
CA HIS A 240 15.85 1.91 2.03
C HIS A 240 14.54 1.23 1.57
N ALA A 241 14.10 1.49 0.35
CA ALA A 241 12.90 0.86 -0.20
C ALA A 241 13.02 -0.67 -0.27
N LYS A 242 14.16 -1.19 -0.74
CA LYS A 242 14.42 -2.64 -0.79
C LYS A 242 14.52 -3.24 0.62
N TYR A 243 15.14 -2.52 1.56
CA TYR A 243 15.20 -2.95 2.94
C TYR A 243 13.80 -3.11 3.54
N PHE A 244 12.94 -2.11 3.38
CA PHE A 244 11.55 -2.18 3.82
C PHE A 244 10.79 -3.34 3.15
N LEU A 245 10.93 -3.53 1.84
CA LEU A 245 10.32 -4.66 1.12
C LEU A 245 10.79 -6.00 1.69
N THR A 246 12.07 -6.11 2.04
CA THR A 246 12.59 -7.35 2.64
C THR A 246 12.01 -7.58 4.04
N ILE A 247 11.90 -6.53 4.85
CA ILE A 247 11.23 -6.59 6.16
C ILE A 247 9.78 -7.05 6.00
N LEU A 248 9.04 -6.39 5.11
CA LEU A 248 7.65 -6.72 4.86
C LEU A 248 7.50 -8.18 4.41
N GLY A 249 8.42 -8.66 3.56
CA GLY A 249 8.48 -10.06 3.16
C GLY A 249 8.77 -11.01 4.32
N ASP A 250 9.69 -10.67 5.21
CA ASP A 250 9.97 -11.47 6.42
C ASP A 250 8.73 -11.59 7.34
N VAL A 251 7.98 -10.48 7.47
CA VAL A 251 6.71 -10.47 8.23
C VAL A 251 5.64 -11.33 7.55
N LEU A 252 5.47 -11.21 6.23
CA LEU A 252 4.51 -11.98 5.44
C LEU A 252 4.80 -13.48 5.50
N LEU A 253 6.05 -13.86 5.41
CA LEU A 253 6.52 -15.26 5.43
C LEU A 253 6.67 -15.80 6.86
N LYS A 254 6.31 -15.02 7.89
CA LYS A 254 6.40 -15.40 9.31
C LYS A 254 7.79 -15.92 9.68
N LYS A 255 8.84 -15.30 9.17
CA LYS A 255 10.21 -15.66 9.54
C LYS A 255 10.43 -15.36 11.02
N THR A 256 10.96 -16.32 11.73
CA THR A 256 10.89 -16.42 13.19
C THR A 256 11.92 -15.60 13.97
N ALA A 257 12.65 -14.71 13.36
CA ALA A 257 13.51 -13.81 14.13
C ALA A 257 12.61 -12.84 14.93
N PRO A 258 12.69 -12.77 16.25
CA PRO A 258 11.90 -11.86 17.07
C PRO A 258 12.43 -10.42 16.96
N LEU A 259 12.59 -9.94 15.74
CA LEU A 259 13.07 -8.60 15.46
C LEU A 259 11.91 -7.62 15.46
N ILE A 260 12.17 -6.46 16.07
CA ILE A 260 11.27 -5.34 16.15
C ILE A 260 11.78 -4.24 15.22
N TYR A 261 10.90 -3.79 14.36
CA TYR A 261 11.20 -2.74 13.38
C TYR A 261 10.53 -1.45 13.80
N PHE A 262 11.35 -0.45 14.15
CA PHE A 262 10.85 0.88 14.47
C PHE A 262 10.63 1.69 13.20
N VAL A 263 9.44 2.25 13.09
CA VAL A 263 9.06 3.16 12.01
C VAL A 263 8.67 4.51 12.60
N PRO A 264 8.91 5.62 11.90
CA PRO A 264 8.48 6.95 12.33
C PRO A 264 6.96 7.00 12.56
N LEU A 265 6.52 7.83 13.51
CA LEU A 265 5.10 7.94 13.87
C LEU A 265 4.22 8.31 12.67
N ILE A 266 4.74 9.10 11.75
CA ILE A 266 4.05 9.48 10.51
C ILE A 266 3.65 8.27 9.64
N ALA A 267 4.40 7.17 9.73
CA ALA A 267 4.13 5.94 8.98
C ALA A 267 3.10 5.01 9.67
N LYS A 268 2.61 5.38 10.86
CA LYS A 268 1.73 4.52 11.66
C LYS A 268 0.48 4.10 10.92
N GLU A 269 -0.24 5.06 10.35
CA GLU A 269 -1.49 4.77 9.64
C GLU A 269 -1.23 4.00 8.33
N PHE A 270 -0.15 4.31 7.63
CA PHE A 270 0.27 3.56 6.45
C PHE A 270 0.56 2.08 6.75
N ILE A 271 1.32 1.80 7.81
CA ILE A 271 1.62 0.41 8.22
C ILE A 271 0.34 -0.31 8.69
N LYS A 272 -0.56 0.41 9.37
CA LYS A 272 -1.86 -0.13 9.78
C LYS A 272 -2.74 -0.47 8.58
N ASP A 273 -2.81 0.43 7.59
CA ASP A 273 -3.55 0.20 6.35
C ASP A 273 -2.98 -1.01 5.58
N LEU A 274 -1.63 -1.11 5.46
CA LEU A 274 -0.98 -2.29 4.87
C LEU A 274 -1.34 -3.59 5.62
N GLY A 275 -1.38 -3.55 6.94
CA GLY A 275 -1.79 -4.68 7.76
C GLY A 275 -3.24 -5.08 7.51
N GLY A 276 -4.13 -4.11 7.33
CA GLY A 276 -5.54 -4.33 6.97
C GLY A 276 -5.70 -4.96 5.59
N GLU A 277 -5.04 -4.42 4.58
CA GLU A 277 -5.04 -4.98 3.21
C GLU A 277 -4.44 -6.39 3.18
N CYS A 278 -3.36 -6.62 3.92
CA CYS A 278 -2.76 -7.93 4.05
C CYS A 278 -3.72 -8.94 4.68
N TYR A 279 -4.45 -8.56 5.73
CA TYR A 279 -5.47 -9.42 6.34
C TYR A 279 -6.59 -9.74 5.35
N GLY A 280 -7.11 -8.74 4.65
CA GLY A 280 -8.18 -8.93 3.65
C GLY A 280 -7.77 -9.82 2.47
N LEU A 281 -6.54 -9.68 1.98
CA LEU A 281 -6.06 -10.38 0.79
C LEU A 281 -5.39 -11.74 1.10
N LEU A 282 -4.69 -11.84 2.22
CA LEU A 282 -3.85 -12.99 2.56
C LEU A 282 -4.29 -13.73 3.86
N GLY A 283 -5.26 -13.19 4.57
CA GLY A 283 -6.04 -13.89 5.60
C GLY A 283 -5.42 -14.04 6.99
N SER A 284 -4.13 -13.77 7.25
CA SER A 284 -3.60 -14.19 8.55
C SER A 284 -2.54 -13.35 9.24
N THR A 285 -2.20 -12.17 8.74
CA THR A 285 -0.97 -11.50 9.20
C THR A 285 -1.15 -10.18 9.93
N ALA A 286 -2.38 -9.71 10.20
CA ALA A 286 -2.62 -8.46 10.93
C ALA A 286 -1.90 -8.44 12.30
N ASN A 287 -1.91 -9.54 13.04
CA ASN A 287 -1.20 -9.64 14.32
C ASN A 287 0.32 -9.58 14.14
N SER A 288 0.86 -10.13 13.05
CA SER A 288 2.29 -10.10 12.75
C SER A 288 2.79 -8.69 12.47
N PHE A 289 1.99 -7.84 11.82
CA PHE A 289 2.32 -6.42 11.63
C PHE A 289 2.41 -5.68 12.95
N ASN A 290 1.41 -5.86 13.84
CA ASN A 290 1.39 -5.20 15.16
C ASN A 290 2.53 -5.66 16.08
N THR A 291 3.02 -6.88 15.92
CA THR A 291 4.14 -7.39 16.72
C THR A 291 5.49 -6.95 16.16
N ALA A 292 5.66 -6.93 14.85
CA ALA A 292 6.92 -6.60 14.20
C ALA A 292 7.17 -5.09 14.08
N PHE A 293 6.15 -4.28 13.74
CA PHE A 293 6.28 -2.83 13.57
C PHE A 293 5.87 -2.09 14.84
N LYS A 294 6.74 -1.24 15.37
CA LYS A 294 6.52 -0.42 16.56
C LYS A 294 6.80 1.05 16.25
N PHE A 295 6.13 1.92 17.02
CA PHE A 295 6.28 3.38 16.91
C PHE A 295 6.87 3.99 18.18
N LYS A 296 6.89 3.24 19.26
CA LYS A 296 7.47 3.62 20.55
C LYS A 296 8.18 2.42 21.15
N TYR A 297 9.38 2.64 21.64
CA TYR A 297 10.17 1.64 22.30
C TYR A 297 10.19 1.89 23.80
N TYR A 298 9.75 0.93 24.61
CA TYR A 298 9.72 1.09 26.05
C TYR A 298 10.23 -0.13 26.83
N GLU A 299 10.19 -1.33 26.27
CA GLU A 299 10.42 -2.57 27.01
C GLU A 299 11.24 -3.62 26.24
N HIS A 300 11.84 -3.25 25.11
CA HIS A 300 12.58 -4.19 24.27
C HIS A 300 14.08 -4.01 24.43
N GLN A 301 14.84 -5.05 24.15
CA GLN A 301 16.29 -4.96 24.08
C GLN A 301 16.70 -4.29 22.76
N TYR A 302 17.70 -3.42 22.79
CA TYR A 302 18.14 -2.69 21.59
C TYR A 302 18.73 -3.59 20.51
N ASN A 303 19.35 -4.71 20.87
CA ASN A 303 19.86 -5.70 19.93
C ASN A 303 18.77 -6.36 19.08
N ASP A 304 17.52 -6.43 19.58
CA ASP A 304 16.36 -6.96 18.85
C ASP A 304 15.79 -5.93 17.88
N CYS A 305 16.17 -4.66 17.97
CA CYS A 305 15.51 -3.56 17.31
C CYS A 305 16.27 -3.09 16.08
N ARG A 306 15.49 -2.75 15.03
CA ARG A 306 15.99 -2.15 13.81
C ARG A 306 15.17 -0.90 13.50
N VAL A 307 15.80 0.11 12.94
CA VAL A 307 15.13 1.36 12.55
C VAL A 307 14.84 1.34 11.06
N VAL A 308 13.59 1.62 10.70
CA VAL A 308 13.13 1.75 9.31
C VAL A 308 12.74 3.20 9.08
N ASP A 309 13.48 3.91 8.24
CA ASP A 309 13.17 5.29 7.88
C ASP A 309 12.15 5.33 6.74
N ILE A 310 10.94 5.82 7.03
CA ILE A 310 9.94 6.18 6.03
C ILE A 310 9.90 7.70 5.98
N HIS A 311 10.46 8.24 4.90
CA HIS A 311 10.49 9.68 4.62
C HIS A 311 9.35 10.05 3.68
N VAL A 312 8.47 10.94 4.13
CA VAL A 312 7.44 11.52 3.26
C VAL A 312 7.94 12.88 2.78
N PRO A 313 8.09 13.09 1.47
CA PRO A 313 8.38 14.42 0.93
C PRO A 313 7.25 15.40 1.27
N ILE A 314 7.61 16.63 1.64
CA ILE A 314 6.66 17.72 1.93
C ILE A 314 5.67 17.94 0.77
N ALA A 315 6.12 17.75 -0.48
CA ALA A 315 5.27 17.85 -1.67
C ALA A 315 4.16 16.78 -1.73
N ALA A 316 4.39 15.58 -1.22
CA ALA A 316 3.36 14.53 -1.16
C ALA A 316 2.32 14.80 -0.06
N ALA A 317 2.74 15.42 1.04
CA ALA A 317 1.83 15.89 2.09
C ALA A 317 0.95 17.06 1.58
N ALA A 318 1.50 17.98 0.79
CA ALA A 318 0.76 19.10 0.18
C ALA A 318 -0.22 18.63 -0.91
N ALA A 319 0.12 17.59 -1.69
CA ALA A 319 -0.78 17.04 -2.71
C ALA A 319 -1.99 16.28 -2.10
N ALA A 320 -1.82 15.73 -0.89
CA ALA A 320 -2.92 15.10 -0.15
C ALA A 320 -3.95 16.12 0.37
N VAL A 321 -3.55 17.38 0.56
CA VAL A 321 -4.43 18.48 1.00
C VAL A 321 -5.22 19.10 -0.16
N ALA A 322 -4.78 18.92 -1.41
CA ALA A 322 -5.40 19.54 -2.59
C ALA A 322 -6.58 18.75 -3.19
N SER A 323 -6.97 17.62 -2.63
CA SER A 323 -8.18 16.89 -3.07
C SER A 323 -9.38 17.32 -2.21
N ASP A 324 -10.14 18.27 -2.73
CA ASP A 324 -11.39 18.77 -2.19
C ASP A 324 -12.41 17.67 -1.90
N THR A 325 -12.57 17.31 -0.64
CA THR A 325 -13.86 16.89 -0.06
C THR A 325 -13.88 17.24 1.42
N PRO A 326 -14.86 18.04 1.89
CA PRO A 326 -14.96 18.41 3.29
C PRO A 326 -15.59 17.24 4.06
N SER A 327 -14.80 16.37 4.64
CA SER A 327 -15.26 15.41 5.62
C SER A 327 -14.23 15.25 6.73
N THR A 328 -14.57 15.79 7.90
CA THR A 328 -14.07 15.47 9.25
C THR A 328 -12.64 14.91 9.29
N PHE A 329 -11.65 15.76 9.08
CA PHE A 329 -10.25 15.41 9.27
C PHE A 329 -9.95 15.25 10.76
N SER A 330 -9.83 14.01 11.18
CA SER A 330 -9.38 13.61 12.51
C SER A 330 -7.92 14.02 12.72
N ARG A 331 -7.60 14.48 13.91
CA ARG A 331 -6.35 15.06 14.45
C ARG A 331 -5.06 14.23 14.32
N ASN A 332 -4.94 13.29 13.39
CA ASN A 332 -3.74 12.48 13.15
C ASN A 332 -3.48 12.38 11.65
N THR A 333 -2.87 13.39 11.09
CA THR A 333 -2.39 13.38 9.70
C THR A 333 -1.17 12.48 9.52
N GLY A 334 -1.33 11.18 9.80
CA GLY A 334 -0.37 10.16 9.41
C GLY A 334 -0.50 9.86 7.91
N LEU A 335 0.59 9.50 7.27
CA LEU A 335 0.56 8.98 5.90
C LEU A 335 -0.38 7.78 5.82
N ARG A 336 -1.33 7.79 4.88
CA ARG A 336 -2.27 6.70 4.62
C ARG A 336 -2.10 6.12 3.24
N LEU A 337 -2.36 4.83 3.11
CA LEU A 337 -2.36 4.15 1.81
C LEU A 337 -3.46 4.71 0.88
N SER A 338 -4.57 5.20 1.45
CA SER A 338 -5.65 5.86 0.70
C SER A 338 -5.19 7.12 -0.05
N HIS A 339 -4.17 7.81 0.45
CA HIS A 339 -3.57 8.98 -0.20
C HIS A 339 -2.56 8.61 -1.31
N MET A 340 -2.35 7.32 -1.56
CA MET A 340 -1.43 6.79 -2.56
C MET A 340 -2.17 5.83 -3.50
N PRO A 341 -3.05 6.32 -4.38
CA PRO A 341 -3.95 5.47 -5.19
C PRO A 341 -3.20 4.48 -6.07
N GLU A 342 -2.04 4.86 -6.59
CA GLU A 342 -1.20 3.99 -7.40
C GLU A 342 -0.63 2.83 -6.58
N LEU A 343 -0.13 3.10 -5.38
CA LEU A 343 0.39 2.08 -4.46
C LEU A 343 -0.74 1.20 -3.93
N LYS A 344 -1.90 1.77 -3.63
CA LYS A 344 -3.08 1.02 -3.22
C LYS A 344 -3.52 0.04 -4.30
N SER A 345 -3.52 0.47 -5.57
CA SER A 345 -3.86 -0.41 -6.70
C SER A 345 -2.80 -1.51 -6.94
N ALA A 346 -1.56 -1.32 -6.48
CA ALA A 346 -0.42 -2.23 -6.62
C ALA A 346 -0.10 -2.99 -5.32
N VAL A 347 -1.01 -3.02 -4.35
CA VAL A 347 -0.76 -3.62 -3.03
C VAL A 347 -0.45 -5.12 -3.11
N ILE A 348 -1.10 -5.85 -4.00
CA ILE A 348 -0.82 -7.28 -4.21
C ILE A 348 0.59 -7.44 -4.79
N ASP A 349 0.97 -6.60 -5.77
CA ASP A 349 2.33 -6.58 -6.32
C ASP A 349 3.35 -6.29 -5.23
N LEU A 350 3.06 -5.33 -4.34
CA LEU A 350 3.90 -4.99 -3.19
C LEU A 350 4.16 -6.22 -2.30
N PHE A 351 3.12 -6.99 -1.97
CA PHE A 351 3.27 -8.18 -1.13
C PHE A 351 4.06 -9.29 -1.85
N CYS A 352 3.78 -9.54 -3.13
CA CYS A 352 4.53 -10.54 -3.92
C CYS A 352 6.00 -10.16 -4.07
N VAL A 353 6.30 -8.88 -4.35
CA VAL A 353 7.67 -8.38 -4.45
C VAL A 353 8.37 -8.44 -3.09
N SER A 354 7.68 -8.13 -2.01
CA SER A 354 8.23 -8.23 -0.66
C SER A 354 8.61 -9.67 -0.29
N ALA A 355 7.70 -10.62 -0.52
CA ALA A 355 7.99 -12.03 -0.32
C ALA A 355 9.17 -12.51 -1.18
N HIS A 356 9.20 -12.09 -2.45
CA HIS A 356 10.33 -12.39 -3.34
C HIS A 356 11.66 -11.84 -2.82
N TYR A 357 11.69 -10.59 -2.31
CA TYR A 357 12.91 -10.02 -1.73
C TYR A 357 13.36 -10.76 -0.48
N SER A 358 12.44 -11.12 0.39
CA SER A 358 12.75 -11.93 1.57
C SER A 358 13.30 -13.32 1.20
N HIS A 359 12.72 -13.99 0.20
CA HIS A 359 13.28 -15.25 -0.31
C HIS A 359 14.67 -15.08 -0.91
N ARG A 360 14.87 -14.04 -1.70
CA ARG A 360 16.12 -13.76 -2.42
C ARG A 360 17.27 -13.42 -1.50
N PHE A 361 17.02 -12.63 -0.45
CA PHE A 361 18.06 -12.11 0.42
C PHE A 361 18.21 -12.89 1.74
N GLY A 362 17.30 -13.82 2.01
CA GLY A 362 17.31 -14.60 3.23
C GLY A 362 16.55 -13.89 4.36
N SER A 363 17.01 -12.71 4.78
CA SER A 363 16.38 -11.87 5.79
C SER A 363 16.69 -10.40 5.56
N ALA A 364 15.98 -9.52 6.29
CA ALA A 364 16.24 -8.08 6.27
C ALA A 364 17.65 -7.74 6.79
N ASP A 365 18.15 -8.45 7.81
CA ASP A 365 19.49 -8.26 8.33
C ASP A 365 20.56 -8.75 7.35
N ASP A 366 20.31 -9.85 6.63
CA ASP A 366 21.22 -10.34 5.60
C ASP A 366 21.26 -9.39 4.40
N PHE A 367 20.11 -8.77 4.05
CA PHE A 367 20.12 -7.72 3.05
C PHE A 367 21.04 -6.56 3.43
N LEU A 368 20.92 -6.04 4.66
CA LEU A 368 21.77 -4.95 5.16
C LEU A 368 23.25 -5.33 5.16
N ARG A 369 23.57 -6.56 5.55
CA ARG A 369 24.95 -7.03 5.72
C ARG A 369 25.65 -7.33 4.40
N LEU A 370 24.93 -7.96 3.46
CA LEU A 370 25.54 -8.57 2.26
C LEU A 370 25.17 -7.84 0.95
N HIS A 371 24.05 -7.14 0.91
CA HIS A 371 23.46 -6.63 -0.33
C HIS A 371 23.22 -5.12 -0.35
N CYS A 372 23.18 -4.47 0.81
CA CYS A 372 23.02 -3.03 0.90
C CYS A 372 24.31 -2.33 0.48
N LYS A 373 24.23 -1.52 -0.57
CA LYS A 373 25.40 -0.78 -1.09
C LYS A 373 25.66 0.51 -0.32
N THR A 374 24.65 1.00 0.40
CA THR A 374 24.69 2.28 1.11
C THR A 374 24.98 2.02 2.58
N SER A 375 26.18 2.33 3.05
CA SER A 375 26.58 2.19 4.45
C SER A 375 25.68 2.99 5.41
N GLU A 376 25.16 4.14 4.97
CA GLU A 376 24.24 4.99 5.72
C GLU A 376 22.97 4.24 6.12
N VAL A 377 22.36 3.48 5.19
CA VAL A 377 21.15 2.68 5.47
C VAL A 377 21.41 1.65 6.55
N ALA A 378 22.53 0.91 6.44
CA ALA A 378 22.87 -0.11 7.43
C ALA A 378 23.17 0.53 8.80
N THR A 379 23.92 1.63 8.83
CA THR A 379 24.22 2.37 10.08
C THR A 379 22.95 2.85 10.75
N HIS A 380 22.01 3.43 10.01
CA HIS A 380 20.74 3.88 10.55
C HIS A 380 19.88 2.72 11.05
N ALA A 381 19.74 1.66 10.25
CA ALA A 381 18.95 0.50 10.62
C ALA A 381 19.47 -0.17 11.92
N TRP A 382 20.77 -0.22 12.09
CA TRP A 382 21.41 -0.82 13.27
C TRP A 382 21.71 0.17 14.40
N PHE A 383 21.23 1.41 14.30
CA PHE A 383 21.48 2.45 15.30
C PHE A 383 21.20 1.98 16.72
N LEU A 384 20.04 1.37 16.96
CA LEU A 384 19.69 0.84 18.28
C LEU A 384 20.51 -0.39 18.67
N ARG A 385 20.76 -1.29 17.73
CA ARG A 385 21.54 -2.52 17.98
C ARG A 385 22.97 -2.23 18.45
N ASP A 386 23.60 -1.24 17.86
CA ASP A 386 25.03 -0.97 18.07
C ASP A 386 25.30 0.03 19.19
N ARG A 387 24.24 0.51 19.91
CA ARG A 387 24.35 1.51 21.00
C ARG A 387 23.62 1.07 22.25
N THR A 388 24.19 1.41 23.39
CA THR A 388 23.51 1.30 24.69
C THR A 388 22.65 2.54 24.94
N GLU A 389 21.72 2.45 25.90
CA GLU A 389 20.90 3.58 26.33
C GLU A 389 21.75 4.78 26.78
N GLN A 390 22.80 4.54 27.56
CA GLN A 390 23.70 5.59 28.01
C GLN A 390 24.46 6.26 26.86
N GLN A 391 24.89 5.48 25.86
CA GLN A 391 25.53 6.03 24.66
C GLN A 391 24.59 6.92 23.88
N ILE A 392 23.32 6.54 23.71
CA ILE A 392 22.33 7.35 23.02
C ILE A 392 22.09 8.68 23.75
N ILE A 393 21.95 8.64 25.08
CA ILE A 393 21.78 9.85 25.90
C ILE A 393 23.02 10.75 25.81
N LEU A 394 24.21 10.19 25.89
CA LEU A 394 25.47 10.94 25.80
C LEU A 394 25.62 11.58 24.38
N GLU A 395 25.32 10.84 23.31
CA GLU A 395 25.32 11.37 21.94
C GLU A 395 24.34 12.53 21.81
N PHE A 396 23.13 12.40 22.36
CA PHE A 396 22.14 13.48 22.39
C PHE A 396 22.66 14.71 23.15
N VAL A 397 23.16 14.53 24.38
CA VAL A 397 23.65 15.63 25.19
C VAL A 397 24.80 16.39 24.49
N ASN A 398 25.72 15.66 23.87
CA ASN A 398 26.84 16.25 23.11
C ASN A 398 26.38 16.96 21.82
N TYR A 399 25.30 16.47 21.18
CA TYR A 399 24.73 17.09 19.99
C TYR A 399 23.96 18.38 20.31
N ALA A 400 23.14 18.32 21.34
CA ALA A 400 22.12 19.33 21.61
C ALA A 400 22.60 20.43 22.58
N THR A 401 23.64 20.17 23.37
CA THR A 401 24.09 21.09 24.40
C THR A 401 25.61 21.28 24.38
N GLU A 402 26.04 22.44 24.85
CA GLU A 402 27.45 22.82 24.98
C GLU A 402 27.74 23.23 26.44
N PRO A 403 28.96 22.97 26.97
CA PRO A 403 29.37 23.51 28.27
C PRO A 403 29.33 25.03 28.24
N ALA A 404 28.86 25.64 29.30
CA ALA A 404 28.77 27.07 29.43
C ALA A 404 29.35 27.54 30.79
N SER A 405 29.50 28.87 30.94
CA SER A 405 29.88 29.47 32.22
C SER A 405 28.81 29.27 33.31
N SER A 406 29.17 29.45 34.55
CA SER A 406 28.35 29.15 35.74
C SER A 406 26.97 29.84 35.84
N ASN A 407 26.65 30.75 34.90
CA ASN A 407 25.38 31.48 34.92
C ASN A 407 24.35 30.97 33.88
N HIS A 408 24.66 29.92 33.16
CA HIS A 408 23.76 29.35 32.17
C HIS A 408 23.16 28.04 32.67
N GLU A 409 21.88 27.88 32.45
CA GLU A 409 21.15 26.68 32.81
C GLU A 409 20.11 26.30 31.78
N ILE A 410 19.86 25.02 31.64
CA ILE A 410 18.81 24.50 30.75
C ILE A 410 17.72 23.83 31.59
N SER A 411 16.48 24.29 31.50
CA SER A 411 15.37 23.63 32.18
C SER A 411 15.07 22.24 31.59
N MET A 412 14.48 21.34 32.41
CA MET A 412 14.05 20.02 31.93
C MET A 412 13.09 20.12 30.73
N THR A 413 12.18 21.09 30.73
CA THR A 413 11.25 21.32 29.61
C THR A 413 12.01 21.63 28.32
N ASN A 414 13.02 22.50 28.39
CA ASN A 414 13.86 22.81 27.23
C ASN A 414 14.69 21.58 26.81
N MET A 415 15.21 20.78 27.75
CA MET A 415 15.94 19.55 27.44
C MET A 415 15.05 18.51 26.74
N LEU A 416 13.81 18.37 27.17
CA LEU A 416 12.82 17.50 26.50
C LEU A 416 12.44 18.00 25.10
N TYR A 417 12.41 19.32 24.89
CA TYR A 417 12.24 19.88 23.56
C TYR A 417 13.43 19.55 22.65
N LEU A 418 14.65 19.76 23.13
CA LEU A 418 15.87 19.41 22.40
C LEU A 418 15.94 17.92 22.07
N TRP A 419 15.49 17.05 22.98
CA TRP A 419 15.38 15.61 22.73
C TRP A 419 14.41 15.30 21.57
N LYS A 420 13.21 15.91 21.57
CA LYS A 420 12.25 15.73 20.47
C LYS A 420 12.83 16.22 19.14
N MET A 421 13.53 17.36 19.17
CA MET A 421 14.21 17.91 18.00
C MET A 421 15.32 16.95 17.50
N TYR A 422 16.15 16.42 18.40
CA TYR A 422 17.17 15.42 18.07
C TYR A 422 16.57 14.17 17.41
N LEU A 423 15.51 13.62 17.99
CA LEU A 423 14.82 12.47 17.40
C LEU A 423 14.27 12.79 15.99
N SER A 424 13.71 13.98 15.81
CA SER A 424 13.18 14.41 14.50
C SER A 424 14.28 14.57 13.46
N GLU A 425 15.40 15.20 13.83
CA GLU A 425 16.55 15.42 12.95
C GLU A 425 17.16 14.10 12.47
N PHE A 426 17.37 13.16 13.39
CA PHE A 426 17.92 11.84 13.09
C PHE A 426 16.87 10.80 12.74
N ARG A 427 15.57 11.19 12.68
CA ARG A 427 14.42 10.32 12.33
C ARG A 427 14.34 9.08 13.20
N LEU A 428 14.65 9.24 14.45
CA LEU A 428 14.61 8.17 15.42
C LEU A 428 13.22 8.13 16.08
N PRO A 429 12.70 6.94 16.39
CA PRO A 429 11.49 6.80 17.19
C PRO A 429 11.76 7.21 18.64
N SER A 430 10.71 7.53 19.39
CA SER A 430 10.81 7.76 20.82
C SER A 430 11.19 6.47 21.52
N MET A 431 12.40 6.41 22.08
CA MET A 431 13.02 5.20 22.65
C MET A 431 12.87 5.09 24.17
N PHE A 432 12.48 6.18 24.83
CA PHE A 432 12.37 6.24 26.29
C PHE A 432 11.00 6.75 26.73
N PHE A 433 10.50 6.25 27.85
CA PHE A 433 9.46 6.95 28.58
C PHE A 433 10.00 8.28 29.13
N ALA A 434 9.11 9.26 29.26
CA ALA A 434 9.51 10.58 29.77
C ALA A 434 10.20 10.51 31.13
N ALA A 435 9.72 9.65 32.05
CA ALA A 435 10.33 9.45 33.38
C ALA A 435 11.72 8.81 33.27
N THR A 436 11.89 7.78 32.44
CA THR A 436 13.18 7.12 32.20
C THR A 436 14.18 8.07 31.58
N LEU A 437 13.75 8.82 30.54
CA LEU A 437 14.58 9.83 29.88
C LEU A 437 15.07 10.87 30.89
N ARG A 438 14.15 11.39 31.73
CA ARG A 438 14.48 12.35 32.76
C ARG A 438 15.57 11.81 33.74
N SER A 439 15.37 10.60 34.26
CA SER A 439 16.33 9.97 35.18
C SER A 439 17.70 9.80 34.53
N LYS A 440 17.74 9.33 33.26
CA LYS A 440 19.01 9.11 32.56
C LYS A 440 19.70 10.41 32.14
N LEU A 441 18.95 11.47 31.82
CA LEU A 441 19.51 12.79 31.58
C LEU A 441 20.15 13.37 32.83
N ILE A 442 19.50 13.24 34.00
CA ILE A 442 20.04 13.66 35.28
C ILE A 442 21.32 12.87 35.59
N GLU A 443 21.29 11.55 35.49
CA GLU A 443 22.44 10.67 35.65
C GLU A 443 23.62 11.10 34.75
N CYS A 444 23.39 11.25 33.45
CA CYS A 444 24.44 11.56 32.47
C CYS A 444 25.08 12.94 32.67
N VAL A 445 24.29 13.95 33.03
CA VAL A 445 24.77 15.34 33.13
C VAL A 445 25.32 15.65 34.53
N CYS A 446 24.79 15.02 35.57
CA CYS A 446 25.17 15.33 36.96
C CYS A 446 26.37 14.53 37.45
N ASP A 447 26.62 13.33 36.93
CA ASP A 447 27.87 12.58 37.19
C ASP A 447 29.12 13.37 36.79
N THR A 448 28.97 14.29 35.80
CA THR A 448 30.07 15.17 35.36
C THR A 448 30.24 16.45 36.23
N ALA A 449 29.26 16.81 37.05
CA ALA A 449 29.22 18.08 37.77
C ALA A 449 29.30 18.00 39.32
N GLY A 450 29.30 16.79 39.89
CA GLY A 450 29.57 16.59 41.35
C GLY A 450 28.49 17.09 42.32
N GLY A 451 27.26 17.35 41.87
CA GLY A 451 26.16 17.81 42.70
C GLY A 451 24.80 17.34 42.23
N MET A 452 23.91 16.94 43.13
CA MET A 452 22.50 16.69 42.82
C MET A 452 21.86 18.00 42.31
N PRO A 453 21.23 18.01 41.13
CA PRO A 453 20.57 19.22 40.66
C PRO A 453 19.38 19.53 41.57
N ALA A 454 19.26 20.79 41.95
CA ALA A 454 18.00 21.30 42.46
C ALA A 454 16.97 21.24 41.32
N ALA A 455 15.89 20.53 41.57
CA ALA A 455 14.70 20.36 40.75
C ALA A 455 14.77 20.90 39.31
N ASP A 456 14.88 19.96 38.35
CA ASP A 456 14.55 20.16 36.92
C ASP A 456 15.41 21.14 36.11
N VAL A 457 16.64 21.41 36.53
CA VAL A 457 17.55 22.34 35.84
C VAL A 457 18.94 21.71 35.66
N PHE A 458 19.51 21.87 34.49
CA PHE A 458 20.86 21.43 34.13
C PHE A 458 21.83 22.62 34.13
N PRO A 459 22.64 22.79 35.16
CA PRO A 459 23.54 23.93 35.31
C PRO A 459 24.74 23.86 34.36
N ASN A 460 25.34 25.01 34.10
CA ASN A 460 26.56 25.18 33.31
C ASN A 460 26.45 24.62 31.87
N ARG A 461 25.26 24.65 31.30
CA ARG A 461 25.00 24.23 29.93
C ARG A 461 24.18 25.25 29.15
N THR A 462 24.48 25.33 27.87
CA THR A 462 23.74 26.13 26.88
C THR A 462 23.44 25.30 25.63
N SER A 463 22.62 25.83 24.75
CA SER A 463 22.31 25.22 23.47
C SER A 463 22.11 26.30 22.40
N LYS A 464 22.70 26.10 21.24
CA LYS A 464 22.54 27.00 20.08
C LYS A 464 21.10 27.05 19.56
N TYR A 465 20.26 26.11 19.94
CA TYR A 465 18.86 26.02 19.50
C TYR A 465 17.88 26.77 20.41
N LEU A 466 18.26 27.06 21.65
CA LEU A 466 17.38 27.67 22.65
C LEU A 466 17.14 29.17 22.50
N PRO A 467 18.05 30.00 21.93
CA PRO A 467 17.76 31.40 21.72
C PRO A 467 16.48 31.66 20.92
N VAL A 468 16.26 30.91 19.84
CA VAL A 468 15.04 30.99 19.01
C VAL A 468 13.80 30.58 19.82
N VAL A 469 13.91 29.53 20.62
CA VAL A 469 12.82 29.05 21.48
C VAL A 469 12.44 30.13 22.51
N SER A 470 13.43 30.78 23.12
CA SER A 470 13.18 31.86 24.10
C SER A 470 12.51 33.07 23.45
N GLN A 471 12.96 33.47 22.26
CA GLN A 471 12.33 34.55 21.47
C GLN A 471 10.90 34.20 21.10
N PHE A 472 10.66 32.97 20.64
CA PHE A 472 9.31 32.52 20.28
C PHE A 472 8.37 32.51 21.49
N ARG A 473 8.82 32.02 22.63
CA ARG A 473 8.01 32.02 23.87
C ARG A 473 7.70 33.45 24.35
N GLN A 474 8.65 34.38 24.23
CA GLN A 474 8.43 35.77 24.53
C GLN A 474 7.40 36.38 23.57
N PHE A 475 7.60 36.21 22.27
CA PHE A 475 6.64 36.66 21.24
C PHE A 475 5.23 36.11 21.52
N TRP A 476 5.12 34.81 21.80
CA TRP A 476 3.82 34.19 22.07
C TRP A 476 3.13 34.79 23.29
N SER A 477 3.85 34.98 24.38
CA SER A 477 3.30 35.53 25.62
C SER A 477 2.90 37.02 25.50
N GLU A 478 3.59 37.79 24.65
CA GLU A 478 3.33 39.23 24.49
C GLU A 478 2.23 39.53 23.46
N TYR A 479 2.21 38.76 22.37
CA TYR A 479 1.39 39.09 21.21
C TYR A 479 0.30 38.11 20.87
N CYS A 480 0.41 36.85 21.25
CA CYS A 480 -0.64 35.86 20.98
C CYS A 480 -1.62 35.78 22.15
N PHE A 481 -2.89 35.56 21.85
CA PHE A 481 -3.94 35.38 22.85
C PHE A 481 -4.91 34.30 22.38
N THR A 482 -5.60 33.67 23.33
CA THR A 482 -6.65 32.70 23.06
C THR A 482 -8.01 33.40 23.19
N ASP A 483 -8.91 33.11 22.27
CA ASP A 483 -10.28 33.64 22.28
C ASP A 483 -11.23 32.53 21.80
N ASP A 484 -12.33 32.33 22.53
CA ASP A 484 -13.33 31.31 22.22
C ASP A 484 -14.22 31.69 21.01
N ARG A 485 -14.06 32.88 20.45
CA ARG A 485 -14.81 33.37 19.29
C ARG A 485 -14.28 32.81 17.96
N GLU A 486 -14.07 31.52 17.87
CA GLU A 486 -13.70 30.81 16.62
C GLU A 486 -12.64 31.49 15.72
N ILE A 487 -11.78 32.34 16.30
CA ILE A 487 -10.66 32.93 15.59
C ILE A 487 -9.61 31.85 15.23
N GLU A 488 -8.96 32.02 14.10
CA GLU A 488 -7.89 31.12 13.68
C GLU A 488 -6.70 31.88 13.13
N LEU A 489 -5.50 31.34 13.37
CA LEU A 489 -4.25 31.84 12.83
C LEU A 489 -3.58 30.72 12.01
N GLU A 490 -3.17 31.01 10.78
CA GLU A 490 -2.44 30.02 9.98
C GLU A 490 -0.96 29.98 10.40
N ILE A 491 -0.31 28.80 10.25
CA ILE A 491 1.09 28.63 10.63
C ILE A 491 2.03 29.54 9.82
N ASP A 492 1.76 29.73 8.54
CA ASP A 492 2.53 30.63 7.67
C ASP A 492 2.31 32.12 8.04
N GLU A 493 1.12 32.48 8.52
CA GLU A 493 0.85 33.80 9.09
C GLU A 493 1.65 34.01 10.39
N LEU A 494 1.60 33.02 11.30
CA LEU A 494 2.40 33.03 12.53
C LEU A 494 3.89 33.10 12.21
N SER A 495 4.36 32.35 11.22
CA SER A 495 5.75 32.35 10.76
C SER A 495 6.16 33.76 10.29
N THR A 496 5.31 34.39 9.51
CA THR A 496 5.55 35.77 9.01
C THR A 496 5.61 36.78 10.17
N LEU A 497 4.63 36.72 11.08
CA LEU A 497 4.57 37.62 12.25
C LEU A 497 5.77 37.43 13.18
N PHE A 498 6.16 36.19 13.45
CA PHE A 498 7.33 35.91 14.29
C PHE A 498 8.64 36.32 13.62
N ASN A 499 8.81 36.09 12.33
CA ASN A 499 10.01 36.49 11.60
C ASN A 499 10.14 38.04 11.50
N GLU A 500 9.02 38.77 11.42
CA GLU A 500 9.04 40.25 11.49
C GLU A 500 9.37 40.77 12.90
N TYR A 501 8.93 40.08 13.95
CA TYR A 501 9.27 40.38 15.34
C TYR A 501 10.74 40.10 15.65
N SER A 502 11.28 39.01 15.11
CA SER A 502 12.66 38.57 15.34
C SER A 502 13.64 39.50 14.60
N THR A 503 14.13 40.54 15.25
CA THR A 503 15.08 41.50 14.70
C THR A 503 16.50 40.98 14.51
N ALA A 504 16.79 39.74 14.97
CA ALA A 504 18.10 39.14 14.82
C ALA A 504 18.25 38.55 13.40
N ALA A 505 19.43 38.71 12.80
CA ALA A 505 19.87 38.08 11.55
C ALA A 505 19.89 36.49 11.65
N ALA A 506 19.02 35.93 12.45
CA ALA A 506 18.82 34.49 12.60
C ALA A 506 18.00 34.00 11.41
N ALA A 507 18.39 32.83 10.88
CA ALA A 507 17.72 32.14 9.81
C ALA A 507 16.20 32.07 10.05
N THR A 508 15.42 32.31 8.99
CA THR A 508 13.96 32.17 9.02
C THR A 508 13.57 30.81 9.62
N VAL A 509 12.71 30.85 10.63
CA VAL A 509 12.26 29.65 11.33
C VAL A 509 11.25 28.92 10.42
N SER A 510 11.42 27.62 10.23
CA SER A 510 10.49 26.83 9.42
C SER A 510 9.17 26.57 10.15
N ASP A 511 8.09 26.42 9.39
CA ASP A 511 6.75 26.08 9.92
C ASP A 511 6.78 24.80 10.77
N ALA A 512 7.53 23.78 10.35
CA ALA A 512 7.70 22.55 11.13
C ALA A 512 8.34 22.80 12.50
N THR A 513 9.27 23.75 12.60
CA THR A 513 9.89 24.15 13.87
C THR A 513 8.89 24.88 14.76
N LEU A 514 8.10 25.80 14.20
CA LEU A 514 7.03 26.51 14.93
C LEU A 514 5.99 25.55 15.47
N ILE A 515 5.50 24.62 14.65
CA ILE A 515 4.57 23.57 15.07
C ILE A 515 5.18 22.71 16.20
N GLY A 516 6.46 22.37 16.07
CA GLY A 516 7.20 21.63 17.09
C GLY A 516 7.27 22.38 18.44
N MET A 517 7.52 23.69 18.40
CA MET A 517 7.51 24.53 19.59
C MET A 517 6.13 24.66 20.20
N LEU A 518 5.09 24.92 19.39
CA LEU A 518 3.71 25.01 19.85
C LEU A 518 3.27 23.73 20.54
N ARG A 519 3.42 22.59 19.87
CA ARG A 519 3.04 21.27 20.44
C ARG A 519 3.80 20.88 21.70
N HIS A 520 4.97 21.46 21.91
CA HIS A 520 5.76 21.16 23.11
C HIS A 520 5.47 22.09 24.26
N PHE A 521 5.45 23.40 24.01
CA PHE A 521 5.33 24.40 25.07
C PHE A 521 3.87 24.81 25.34
N TYR A 522 2.98 24.59 24.38
CA TYR A 522 1.56 24.95 24.46
C TYR A 522 0.68 23.76 24.03
N PRO A 523 0.68 22.66 24.81
CA PRO A 523 0.00 21.41 24.41
C PRO A 523 -1.52 21.54 24.31
N ASP A 524 -2.12 22.55 24.95
CA ASP A 524 -3.56 22.80 24.96
C ASP A 524 -4.03 23.49 23.67
N ILE A 525 -3.12 24.06 22.90
CA ILE A 525 -3.43 24.69 21.62
C ILE A 525 -3.75 23.62 20.56
N ILE A 526 -4.89 23.79 19.91
CA ILE A 526 -5.36 22.91 18.85
C ILE A 526 -4.79 23.39 17.52
N ILE A 527 -4.04 22.50 16.86
CA ILE A 527 -3.53 22.73 15.49
C ILE A 527 -4.20 21.71 14.58
N GLU A 528 -5.03 22.19 13.66
CA GLU A 528 -5.72 21.40 12.65
C GLU A 528 -4.88 21.35 11.37
N ASP A 529 -4.77 20.17 10.76
CA ASP A 529 -4.07 19.89 9.49
C ASP A 529 -2.61 20.38 9.42
N ASP A 530 -1.94 20.55 10.57
CA ASP A 530 -0.62 21.19 10.67
C ASP A 530 -0.56 22.61 10.05
N LYS A 531 -1.71 23.24 9.87
CA LYS A 531 -1.86 24.52 9.22
C LYS A 531 -2.61 25.56 10.05
N TYR A 532 -3.73 25.18 10.66
CA TYR A 532 -4.63 26.11 11.33
C TYR A 532 -4.50 25.99 12.85
N ILE A 533 -4.18 27.10 13.52
CA ILE A 533 -4.16 27.22 14.98
C ILE A 533 -5.52 27.78 15.37
N LEU A 534 -6.33 26.95 16.04
CA LEU A 534 -7.70 27.30 16.41
C LEU A 534 -7.76 28.11 17.71
N ASN A 535 -8.69 29.04 17.78
CA ASN A 535 -8.96 29.88 18.95
C ASN A 535 -7.73 30.72 19.38
N VAL A 536 -6.91 31.13 18.42
CA VAL A 536 -5.72 31.97 18.66
C VAL A 536 -5.70 33.16 17.72
N GLY A 537 -5.51 34.34 18.29
CA GLY A 537 -5.28 35.57 17.57
C GLY A 537 -3.90 36.18 17.88
N CYS A 538 -3.52 37.20 17.12
CA CYS A 538 -2.28 37.95 17.33
C CYS A 538 -2.55 39.43 17.34
N LYS A 539 -2.14 40.11 18.42
CA LYS A 539 -2.29 41.59 18.57
C LYS A 539 -1.58 42.41 17.49
N LEU A 540 -0.59 41.82 16.79
CA LEU A 540 0.12 42.48 15.70
C LEU A 540 -0.67 42.48 14.39
N TRP A 541 -1.79 41.80 14.32
CA TRP A 541 -2.62 41.74 13.13
C TRP A 541 -4.08 41.49 13.48
N ASP A 542 -4.85 42.59 13.51
CA ASP A 542 -6.31 42.52 13.65
C ASP A 542 -6.94 42.25 12.28
N LYS A 543 -7.19 40.97 12.00
CA LYS A 543 -7.80 40.51 10.74
C LYS A 543 -9.23 41.03 10.57
N ASN A 544 -9.99 41.10 11.67
CA ASN A 544 -11.37 41.51 11.64
C ASN A 544 -11.51 42.99 11.26
N SER A 545 -10.70 43.86 11.87
CA SER A 545 -10.64 45.26 11.47
C SER A 545 -10.22 45.43 10.02
N GLU A 546 -9.21 44.66 9.58
CA GLU A 546 -8.75 44.71 8.20
C GLU A 546 -9.84 44.26 7.20
N ILE A 547 -10.57 43.16 7.49
CA ILE A 547 -11.67 42.72 6.62
C ILE A 547 -12.77 43.79 6.54
N ASN A 548 -13.15 44.39 7.67
CA ASN A 548 -14.19 45.43 7.70
C ASN A 548 -13.83 46.64 6.87
N ASP A 549 -12.58 47.12 6.96
CA ASP A 549 -12.11 48.23 6.16
C ASP A 549 -12.23 47.96 4.65
N TYR A 550 -11.84 46.73 4.22
CA TYR A 550 -11.94 46.37 2.80
C TYR A 550 -13.39 46.05 2.36
N LEU A 551 -14.23 45.53 3.24
CA LEU A 551 -15.65 45.33 2.96
C LEU A 551 -16.36 46.66 2.76
N GLU A 552 -16.04 47.70 3.55
CA GLU A 552 -16.59 49.01 3.37
C GLU A 552 -16.09 49.65 2.04
N GLU A 553 -14.81 49.52 1.70
CA GLU A 553 -14.30 49.95 0.38
C GLU A 553 -15.02 49.23 -0.76
N PHE A 554 -15.21 47.90 -0.65
CA PHE A 554 -15.92 47.09 -1.65
C PHE A 554 -17.37 47.54 -1.81
N LYS A 555 -18.06 47.83 -0.69
CA LYS A 555 -19.43 48.36 -0.67
C LYS A 555 -19.51 49.66 -1.45
N GLN A 556 -18.63 50.61 -1.18
CA GLN A 556 -18.57 51.90 -1.88
C GLN A 556 -18.30 51.70 -3.37
N GLN A 557 -17.39 50.82 -3.74
CA GLN A 557 -17.08 50.55 -5.15
C GLN A 557 -18.27 49.96 -5.91
N CYS A 558 -19.00 49.03 -5.30
CA CYS A 558 -20.20 48.42 -5.90
C CYS A 558 -21.29 49.49 -6.14
N LEU A 559 -21.47 50.42 -5.22
CA LEU A 559 -22.42 51.50 -5.37
C LEU A 559 -22.05 52.45 -6.51
N VAL A 560 -20.76 52.83 -6.63
CA VAL A 560 -20.27 53.73 -7.69
C VAL A 560 -20.39 53.07 -9.07
N ASN A 561 -20.12 51.77 -9.18
CA ASN A 561 -20.11 51.05 -10.46
C ASN A 561 -21.47 50.47 -10.86
N ASN A 562 -22.53 50.72 -10.09
CA ASN A 562 -23.89 50.18 -10.32
C ASN A 562 -23.91 48.66 -10.57
N HIS A 563 -23.17 47.88 -9.76
CA HIS A 563 -23.15 46.42 -9.89
C HIS A 563 -24.55 45.81 -9.63
N SER A 564 -24.87 44.75 -10.36
CA SER A 564 -26.12 44.02 -10.16
C SER A 564 -26.04 43.15 -8.90
N PHE A 565 -27.16 42.99 -8.20
CA PHE A 565 -27.28 42.15 -7.00
C PHE A 565 -28.18 40.95 -7.26
N PRO A 566 -28.00 39.82 -6.54
CA PRO A 566 -27.00 39.53 -5.50
C PRO A 566 -25.57 39.34 -6.04
N GLN A 567 -24.57 39.51 -5.18
CA GLN A 567 -23.15 39.37 -5.51
C GLN A 567 -22.59 38.10 -4.81
N PRO A 568 -21.74 37.28 -5.47
CA PRO A 568 -21.02 36.22 -4.79
C PRO A 568 -20.08 36.75 -3.71
N LEU A 569 -20.04 36.11 -2.54
CA LEU A 569 -19.07 36.44 -1.48
C LEU A 569 -17.62 36.41 -2.00
N TYR A 570 -17.34 35.51 -2.98
CA TYR A 570 -16.05 35.43 -3.64
C TYR A 570 -15.60 36.74 -4.26
N ASN A 571 -16.52 37.58 -4.78
CA ASN A 571 -16.16 38.87 -5.38
C ASN A 571 -15.61 39.86 -4.33
N ALA A 572 -16.12 39.81 -3.10
CA ALA A 572 -15.59 40.61 -2.00
C ALA A 572 -14.16 40.17 -1.63
N TYR A 573 -13.93 38.86 -1.58
CA TYR A 573 -12.59 38.31 -1.32
C TYR A 573 -11.62 38.61 -2.48
N GLU A 574 -12.04 38.49 -3.73
CA GLU A 574 -11.23 38.82 -4.89
C GLU A 574 -10.83 40.31 -4.87
N TYR A 575 -11.78 41.19 -4.54
CA TYR A 575 -11.50 42.62 -4.35
C TYR A 575 -10.43 42.85 -3.28
N TYR A 576 -10.57 42.22 -2.11
CA TYR A 576 -9.59 42.24 -1.03
C TYR A 576 -8.20 41.85 -1.54
N CYS A 577 -8.08 40.70 -2.21
CA CYS A 577 -6.81 40.21 -2.75
C CYS A 577 -6.19 41.20 -3.74
N VAL A 578 -6.97 41.72 -4.71
CA VAL A 578 -6.49 42.69 -5.71
C VAL A 578 -5.96 43.99 -5.02
N ARG A 579 -6.65 44.46 -4.00
CA ARG A 579 -6.23 45.64 -3.23
C ARG A 579 -4.94 45.36 -2.44
N CYS A 580 -4.85 44.22 -1.77
CA CYS A 580 -3.62 43.82 -1.07
C CYS A 580 -2.42 43.73 -2.02
N TYR A 581 -2.59 43.14 -3.21
CA TYR A 581 -1.53 43.09 -4.22
C TYR A 581 -1.14 44.51 -4.73
N SER A 582 -2.12 45.37 -4.96
CA SER A 582 -1.86 46.74 -5.43
C SER A 582 -1.10 47.60 -4.41
N THR A 583 -1.29 47.36 -3.14
CA THR A 583 -0.61 48.05 -2.02
C THR A 583 0.66 47.36 -1.55
N ALA A 584 1.07 46.28 -2.24
CA ALA A 584 2.23 45.46 -1.89
C ALA A 584 2.22 44.96 -0.42
N LYS A 585 1.03 44.68 0.12
CA LYS A 585 0.89 44.05 1.45
C LYS A 585 1.58 42.71 1.48
N ARG A 586 2.35 42.45 2.54
CA ARG A 586 3.05 41.19 2.74
C ARG A 586 2.16 40.04 3.31
N ARG A 587 1.07 40.46 3.98
CA ARG A 587 0.15 39.52 4.64
C ARG A 587 -1.20 39.62 3.94
N ILE A 588 -1.78 38.47 3.66
CA ILE A 588 -3.09 38.35 3.00
C ILE A 588 -3.89 37.35 3.82
N ILE A 589 -5.05 37.75 4.29
CA ILE A 589 -5.97 36.89 5.03
C ILE A 589 -6.43 35.76 4.12
N SER A 590 -6.46 34.53 4.64
CA SER A 590 -6.90 33.39 3.86
C SER A 590 -8.38 33.49 3.50
N LYS A 591 -8.73 32.87 2.36
CA LYS A 591 -10.11 32.80 1.90
C LYS A 591 -11.01 32.16 2.95
N ARG A 592 -10.52 31.09 3.61
CA ARG A 592 -11.25 30.37 4.65
C ARG A 592 -11.64 31.29 5.80
N TYR A 593 -10.68 32.07 6.32
CA TYR A 593 -10.94 33.00 7.42
C TYR A 593 -11.89 34.13 6.99
N PHE A 594 -11.68 34.70 5.80
CA PHE A 594 -12.52 35.77 5.27
C PHE A 594 -13.98 35.34 5.10
N GLU A 595 -14.20 34.17 4.48
CA GLU A 595 -15.56 33.63 4.27
C GLU A 595 -16.21 33.29 5.60
N LYS A 596 -15.49 32.66 6.54
CA LYS A 596 -15.98 32.32 7.87
C LYS A 596 -16.41 33.56 8.63
N TYR A 597 -15.54 34.57 8.71
CA TYR A 597 -15.83 35.82 9.36
C TYR A 597 -17.08 36.52 8.76
N PHE A 598 -17.18 36.54 7.44
CA PHE A 598 -18.34 37.15 6.79
C PHE A 598 -19.63 36.36 7.09
N MET A 599 -19.58 35.04 7.12
CA MET A 599 -20.73 34.18 7.44
C MET A 599 -21.18 34.33 8.90
N GLU A 600 -20.28 34.64 9.83
CA GLU A 600 -20.60 34.84 11.24
C GLU A 600 -21.15 36.24 11.51
N GLU A 601 -20.44 37.29 11.08
CA GLU A 601 -20.80 38.67 11.39
C GLU A 601 -21.93 39.21 10.48
N TYR A 602 -22.01 38.72 9.24
CA TYR A 602 -22.91 39.22 8.21
C TYR A 602 -23.92 38.18 7.71
N ALA A 603 -24.21 37.12 8.51
CA ALA A 603 -25.12 36.03 8.15
C ALA A 603 -26.48 36.52 7.64
N ASN A 604 -27.03 37.59 8.23
CA ASN A 604 -28.34 38.14 7.87
C ASN A 604 -28.38 38.78 6.47
N TYR A 605 -27.23 39.00 5.86
CA TYR A 605 -27.10 39.59 4.53
C TYR A 605 -26.79 38.56 3.43
N LEU A 606 -26.67 37.30 3.78
CA LEU A 606 -26.49 36.20 2.81
C LEU A 606 -27.84 35.56 2.47
N ASP A 607 -27.97 35.11 1.22
CA ASP A 607 -29.09 34.25 0.81
C ASP A 607 -28.74 32.75 1.02
N GLU A 608 -29.69 31.86 0.70
CA GLU A 608 -29.54 30.40 0.83
C GLU A 608 -28.40 29.84 -0.04
N ASN A 609 -27.93 30.58 -1.04
CA ASN A 609 -26.83 30.20 -1.93
C ASN A 609 -25.49 30.83 -1.52
N GLY A 610 -25.41 31.53 -0.39
CA GLY A 610 -24.23 32.23 0.08
C GLY A 610 -23.89 33.50 -0.74
N MET A 611 -24.90 34.11 -1.37
CA MET A 611 -24.73 35.36 -2.13
C MET A 611 -25.07 36.56 -1.24
N ILE A 612 -24.28 37.62 -1.34
CA ILE A 612 -24.52 38.88 -0.62
C ILE A 612 -25.73 39.56 -1.22
N THR A 613 -26.78 39.72 -0.41
CA THR A 613 -28.04 40.32 -0.83
C THR A 613 -27.97 41.85 -0.87
N ILE A 614 -28.92 42.47 -1.58
CA ILE A 614 -29.02 43.93 -1.69
C ILE A 614 -29.16 44.64 -0.31
N LYS A 615 -29.68 43.92 0.71
CA LYS A 615 -29.83 44.46 2.07
C LYS A 615 -28.51 44.94 2.68
N TRP A 616 -27.40 44.32 2.32
CA TRP A 616 -26.08 44.69 2.83
C TRP A 616 -25.61 46.06 2.33
N TRP A 617 -26.11 46.51 1.16
CA TRP A 617 -25.80 47.81 0.56
C TRP A 617 -26.78 48.92 0.98
N ILE A 618 -27.98 48.57 1.43
CA ILE A 618 -28.96 49.55 1.88
C ILE A 618 -28.66 49.86 3.35
N VAL A 619 -28.15 51.04 3.64
CA VAL A 619 -27.89 51.51 5.01
C VAL A 619 -29.23 51.82 5.64
N ASP A 620 -29.67 51.06 6.63
CA ASP A 620 -30.71 51.48 7.56
C ASP A 620 -30.10 52.54 8.47
N GLU A 621 -30.49 53.81 8.30
CA GLU A 621 -30.08 54.94 9.15
C GLU A 621 -30.51 54.80 10.61
N GLU A 622 -31.22 53.70 10.97
CA GLU A 622 -31.80 53.51 12.31
C GLU A 622 -31.02 52.60 13.27
N THR A 623 -29.91 51.98 12.85
CA THR A 623 -29.18 50.99 13.71
C THR A 623 -27.72 51.34 13.97
N ASN A 624 -27.31 52.57 13.90
CA ASN A 624 -25.97 53.00 14.26
C ASN A 624 -25.81 53.29 15.75
N THR A 625 -26.06 52.32 16.62
CA THR A 625 -25.56 52.35 18.00
C THR A 625 -24.60 51.18 18.18
N PRO A 626 -23.32 51.41 18.40
CA PRO A 626 -22.38 50.38 18.76
C PRO A 626 -22.81 49.82 20.14
N LYS A 627 -23.13 48.54 20.19
CA LYS A 627 -23.23 47.81 21.47
C LYS A 627 -21.83 47.71 22.08
N HIS A 628 -21.39 48.79 22.69
CA HIS A 628 -20.33 48.73 23.69
C HIS A 628 -21.02 48.34 25.00
N ASP A 629 -20.99 47.09 25.35
CA ASP A 629 -21.25 46.64 26.71
C ASP A 629 -20.07 47.07 27.58
N TYR A 630 -20.24 48.29 28.15
CA TYR A 630 -19.45 48.65 29.32
C TYR A 630 -19.98 47.85 30.49
N HIS A 631 -19.22 46.83 30.92
CA HIS A 631 -19.33 46.37 32.28
C HIS A 631 -18.83 47.48 33.19
N ALA A 632 -19.74 48.14 33.84
CA ALA A 632 -19.49 49.05 34.95
C ALA A 632 -19.05 48.16 36.13
N ASP A 633 -17.87 48.46 36.63
CA ASP A 633 -17.42 48.09 37.95
C ASP A 633 -18.35 48.74 38.95
N ASP A 634 -19.21 47.98 39.58
CA ASP A 634 -19.85 48.33 40.85
C ASP A 634 -18.99 47.71 41.96
N SER A 635 -18.10 48.54 42.48
CA SER A 635 -17.50 48.37 43.79
C SER A 635 -18.52 48.85 44.83
N ASP A 636 -19.09 47.94 45.57
CA ASP A 636 -19.65 48.22 46.87
C ASP A 636 -18.97 47.33 47.92
N ASP A 637 -18.26 48.00 48.78
CA ASP A 637 -17.82 47.60 50.11
C ASP A 637 -19.02 47.08 50.88
N ASP A 638 -18.88 45.99 51.57
CA ASP A 638 -19.36 45.85 52.96
C ASP A 638 -18.72 44.65 53.65
N ASP A 639 -18.19 45.01 54.79
CA ASP A 639 -17.62 44.20 55.86
C ASP A 639 -18.58 43.07 56.36
N GLU A 640 -18.00 42.08 56.91
CA GLU A 640 -18.15 41.50 58.24
C GLU A 640 -18.14 39.96 58.33
N HIS A 641 -17.14 39.52 59.05
CA HIS A 641 -17.15 38.50 60.12
C HIS A 641 -17.40 37.00 59.87
N THR A 642 -16.37 36.34 60.31
CA THR A 642 -16.27 35.22 61.29
C THR A 642 -16.35 33.77 60.82
N LEU A 643 -15.22 33.11 61.10
CA LEU A 643 -15.02 31.83 61.82
C LEU A 643 -15.70 30.55 61.29
N SER A 644 -14.93 29.68 60.74
CA SER A 644 -14.44 28.44 61.40
C SER A 644 -13.59 27.60 60.40
#